data_1fedcdeba9a8a72ad7b834a2778bc549
#
_entry.id   1fedcdeba9a8a72ad7b834a2778bc549
#
_cell.length_a   1.000
_cell.length_b   1.000
_cell.length_c   1.000
_cell.angle_alpha   90.00
_cell.angle_beta   90.00
_cell.angle_gamma   90.00
#
_symmetry.space_group_name_H-M   'P 1'
#
loop_
_entity.id
_entity.type
_entity.pdbx_description
1 polymer ?
#
loop_
_entity_poly.entity_id
_entity_poly.type
_entity_poly.pdbx_seq_one_letter_code
_entity_poly.pdbx_strand_id
1 'polypeptide(L)'
;MRSFKISTLLALASLLVMGVFAQSQPKRLAPRPSVYSHKLSSSLRQMVYTHTDKRLAPQRAGKPSRVCALVKTADATAQPLCDNGCVPIAQIGDIFVADIPVSALPRLAADTRVNRIEAERGNALQLDSMALYTNATDIYTGTRLPQAYTGNGVVLGIMDVGFDLTHPTFLNADGSASRISRFWDQLSADTINSPMYVGAEYATPETIRAYAHSRDGEELYHGTHTLGVAAGNGAGSRYVGMAPESELCLVSNAVSGDEPFIAEEDMYRYTTATDVLGFKYLFDYAESVGKPCVVSFSEGMRQSFSGDALLYYEALSQLVGPGKILVASAGNECLHNNYMAKPSGRHSSGTFLGAKDNTTALYVKTDKPIDLRTIIYNVGNAKVDLRSNHATLSDGRLVLSVGTTDVCAAADSLLSDTIVVDGIEFVQQIQAYPSCFNPSDLVLEVLQTSSSGMDNKLVSMQMVGDEANAEAFLLSGGFGGSQIDPTLNDADISHSILSPGSAPDVICVGALGYRPTFVNYKGELQYTSWGEKGERGSYSSVGPTFDGRTKPDVMAPGSNIISAMSSYYMQAQPGRLGWLVSAFDHDGRTYGWSADAGTSMSTPAVAGIVALWLQANPMLSPDDVMGIIQRTSRPCGDYGSETPNYCGYGAIDAYAGLLDVLGMSAIEGLSTTNPQGVD
;
A
#
# COMPACT_ATOMS: atom_id res chain seq x y z
N MET A 1 65.85 5.34 55.08
CA MET A 1 66.04 6.46 54.10
C MET A 1 65.88 6.09 52.65
N ARG A 2 65.26 4.91 52.31
CA ARG A 2 64.98 4.58 50.91
C ARG A 2 63.47 4.64 50.54
N SER A 3 62.59 4.83 51.54
CA SER A 3 61.15 4.93 51.34
C SER A 3 60.63 6.32 50.96
N PHE A 4 61.38 7.37 51.27
CA PHE A 4 60.95 8.77 51.06
C PHE A 4 61.20 9.32 49.64
N LYS A 5 62.08 8.67 48.84
CA LYS A 5 62.41 9.11 47.48
C LYS A 5 61.50 8.58 46.41
N ILE A 6 60.80 7.47 46.68
CA ILE A 6 59.88 6.85 45.65
C ILE A 6 58.53 7.56 45.71
N SER A 7 58.06 7.99 46.87
CA SER A 7 56.80 8.71 47.01
C SER A 7 56.81 10.11 46.39
N THR A 8 58.00 10.79 46.44
CA THR A 8 58.14 12.13 45.83
C THR A 8 58.26 12.06 44.28
N LEU A 9 58.84 11.00 43.72
CA LEU A 9 58.88 10.81 42.27
C LEU A 9 57.48 10.42 41.68
N LEU A 10 56.69 9.64 42.44
CA LEU A 10 55.35 9.32 42.04
C LEU A 10 54.43 10.54 42.13
N ALA A 11 54.57 11.40 43.13
CA ALA A 11 53.78 12.62 43.20
C ALA A 11 54.16 13.65 42.13
N LEU A 12 55.42 13.75 41.71
CA LEU A 12 55.85 14.60 40.60
C LEU A 12 55.38 14.03 39.22
N ALA A 13 55.39 12.69 39.03
CA ALA A 13 54.88 12.05 37.83
C ALA A 13 53.35 12.21 37.72
N SER A 14 52.61 12.13 38.82
CA SER A 14 51.18 12.37 38.85
C SER A 14 50.79 13.82 38.55
N LEU A 15 51.57 14.78 39.03
CA LEU A 15 51.38 16.21 38.72
C LEU A 15 51.78 16.56 37.27
N LEU A 16 52.77 15.90 36.67
CA LEU A 16 53.10 16.07 35.26
C LEU A 16 52.06 15.44 34.34
N VAL A 17 51.48 14.28 34.70
CA VAL A 17 50.42 13.65 33.92
C VAL A 17 49.12 14.45 34.02
N MET A 18 48.78 15.01 35.20
CA MET A 18 47.60 15.89 35.29
C MET A 18 47.81 17.22 34.55
N GLY A 19 49.04 17.74 34.48
CA GLY A 19 49.38 18.96 33.73
C GLY A 19 49.25 18.78 32.20
N VAL A 20 49.56 17.58 31.69
CA VAL A 20 49.45 17.28 30.24
C VAL A 20 47.97 17.01 29.82
N PHE A 21 47.14 16.43 30.71
CA PHE A 21 45.73 16.28 30.44
C PHE A 21 44.91 17.57 30.57
N ALA A 22 45.42 18.56 31.34
CA ALA A 22 44.75 19.86 31.45
C ALA A 22 44.96 20.77 30.23
N GLN A 23 45.93 20.44 29.34
CA GLN A 23 46.20 21.26 28.15
C GLN A 23 45.53 20.78 26.88
N SER A 24 44.81 19.66 26.88
CA SER A 24 44.15 19.09 25.68
C SER A 24 42.62 19.16 25.64
N GLN A 25 42.01 19.97 26.50
CA GLN A 25 40.61 20.33 26.25
C GLN A 25 40.59 21.38 25.13
N PRO A 26 39.95 21.08 23.97
CA PRO A 26 39.75 22.14 23.00
C PRO A 26 38.96 23.24 23.69
N LYS A 27 39.52 24.47 23.72
CA LYS A 27 38.77 25.66 24.11
C LYS A 27 37.48 25.61 23.29
N ARG A 28 36.36 25.27 23.91
CA ARG A 28 35.05 25.53 23.30
C ARG A 28 35.07 27.03 23.05
N LEU A 29 35.24 27.42 21.79
CA LEU A 29 34.93 28.74 21.32
C LEU A 29 33.43 28.89 21.61
N ALA A 30 33.09 29.59 22.68
CA ALA A 30 31.70 30.01 22.89
C ALA A 30 31.31 30.75 21.63
N PRO A 31 30.25 30.33 20.94
CA PRO A 31 29.79 31.02 19.75
C PRO A 31 29.52 32.47 20.19
N ARG A 32 30.22 33.44 19.57
CA ARG A 32 29.84 34.83 19.71
C ARG A 32 28.58 34.99 18.84
N PRO A 33 27.36 35.07 19.42
CA PRO A 33 26.18 35.33 18.62
C PRO A 33 26.41 36.67 17.94
N SER A 34 26.33 36.71 16.62
CA SER A 34 26.27 37.99 15.93
C SER A 34 25.02 38.69 16.41
N VAL A 35 25.09 40.00 16.65
CA VAL A 35 24.00 40.83 17.25
C VAL A 35 22.67 40.71 16.54
N TYR A 36 22.65 40.18 15.32
CA TYR A 36 21.49 40.04 14.44
C TYR A 36 21.10 38.58 14.13
N SER A 37 21.89 37.61 14.57
CA SER A 37 21.64 36.19 14.14
C SER A 37 20.28 35.66 14.61
N HIS A 38 19.77 36.17 15.72
CA HIS A 38 18.46 35.78 16.27
C HIS A 38 17.28 36.31 15.44
N LYS A 39 17.47 37.37 14.64
CA LYS A 39 16.43 37.95 13.79
C LYS A 39 16.29 37.26 12.44
N LEU A 40 17.25 36.43 12.02
CA LEU A 40 17.26 35.70 10.76
C LEU A 40 16.74 34.27 10.94
N SER A 41 15.93 33.76 10.01
CA SER A 41 15.61 32.34 9.92
C SER A 41 16.86 31.49 9.66
N SER A 42 16.76 30.17 9.87
CA SER A 42 17.90 29.25 9.74
C SER A 42 18.51 29.27 8.35
N SER A 43 17.67 29.24 7.32
CA SER A 43 18.06 29.29 5.90
C SER A 43 18.77 30.60 5.56
N LEU A 44 18.30 31.74 6.05
CA LEU A 44 18.95 33.03 5.84
C LEU A 44 20.31 33.13 6.54
N ARG A 45 20.45 32.58 7.75
CA ARG A 45 21.75 32.48 8.46
C ARG A 45 22.76 31.70 7.63
N GLN A 46 22.34 30.58 7.07
CA GLN A 46 23.18 29.73 6.21
C GLN A 46 23.58 30.45 4.92
N MET A 47 22.65 31.19 4.30
CA MET A 47 22.94 32.01 3.12
C MET A 47 24.00 33.09 3.42
N VAL A 48 23.84 33.82 4.54
CA VAL A 48 24.80 34.84 4.97
C VAL A 48 26.16 34.19 5.22
N TYR A 49 26.23 33.08 5.93
CA TYR A 49 27.47 32.35 6.20
C TYR A 49 28.18 31.93 4.91
N THR A 50 27.43 31.30 4.00
CA THR A 50 27.99 30.85 2.70
C THR A 50 28.45 32.04 1.85
N HIS A 51 27.76 33.19 1.95
CA HIS A 51 28.08 34.39 1.16
C HIS A 51 29.28 35.16 1.72
N THR A 52 29.50 35.15 3.03
CA THR A 52 30.55 35.91 3.70
C THR A 52 31.86 35.14 3.90
N ASP A 53 31.84 33.83 4.04
CA ASP A 53 33.05 33.02 4.21
C ASP A 53 33.82 32.83 2.89
N LYS A 54 35.02 33.42 2.83
CA LYS A 54 35.88 33.34 1.62
C LYS A 54 36.31 31.90 1.26
N ARG A 55 36.33 30.99 2.23
CA ARG A 55 36.67 29.58 2.01
C ARG A 55 35.60 28.84 1.24
N LEU A 56 34.37 29.34 1.24
CA LEU A 56 33.22 28.79 0.53
C LEU A 56 32.96 29.47 -0.82
N ALA A 57 33.93 30.29 -1.31
CA ALA A 57 33.80 30.97 -2.59
C ALA A 57 33.50 30.04 -3.78
N PRO A 58 34.08 28.83 -3.88
CA PRO A 58 33.73 27.85 -4.94
C PRO A 58 32.28 27.38 -4.87
N GLN A 59 31.67 27.34 -3.67
CA GLN A 59 30.30 26.92 -3.45
C GLN A 59 29.26 28.00 -3.74
N ARG A 60 29.70 29.23 -4.11
CA ARG A 60 28.82 30.36 -4.50
C ARG A 60 28.42 30.31 -5.97
N ALA A 61 29.15 29.59 -6.80
CA ALA A 61 28.85 29.48 -8.23
C ALA A 61 27.43 28.89 -8.40
N GLY A 62 26.53 29.64 -9.05
CA GLY A 62 25.14 29.24 -9.26
C GLY A 62 24.17 29.50 -8.09
N LYS A 63 24.61 30.08 -6.95
CA LYS A 63 23.69 30.45 -5.85
C LYS A 63 23.08 31.83 -6.07
N PRO A 64 21.78 32.04 -5.71
CA PRO A 64 21.12 33.31 -5.90
C PRO A 64 21.80 34.41 -5.06
N SER A 65 22.01 35.58 -5.69
CA SER A 65 22.55 36.79 -5.03
C SER A 65 21.49 37.60 -4.33
N ARG A 66 20.24 37.24 -4.47
CA ARG A 66 19.07 37.90 -3.88
C ARG A 66 18.13 36.83 -3.28
N VAL A 67 17.27 37.25 -2.36
CA VAL A 67 16.25 36.41 -1.74
C VAL A 67 14.96 37.21 -1.54
N CYS A 68 13.83 36.63 -1.85
CA CYS A 68 12.52 37.12 -1.45
C CYS A 68 12.25 36.68 -0.01
N ALA A 69 11.97 37.62 0.88
CA ALA A 69 11.81 37.32 2.31
C ALA A 69 10.66 38.14 2.93
N LEU A 70 10.12 37.57 4.03
CA LEU A 70 9.22 38.32 4.92
C LEU A 70 10.06 39.11 5.92
N VAL A 71 9.76 40.41 6.07
CA VAL A 71 10.45 41.30 7.01
C VAL A 71 9.42 41.98 7.91
N LYS A 72 9.52 41.74 9.21
CA LYS A 72 8.69 42.42 10.19
C LYS A 72 9.40 43.69 10.70
N THR A 73 8.76 44.85 10.57
CA THR A 73 9.30 46.13 11.04
C THR A 73 8.53 46.63 12.28
N ALA A 74 9.23 47.36 13.15
CA ALA A 74 8.64 47.81 14.41
C ALA A 74 7.61 48.93 14.23
N ASP A 75 7.73 49.73 13.18
CA ASP A 75 6.93 50.91 12.87
C ASP A 75 5.97 50.71 11.70
N ALA A 76 5.83 49.49 11.19
CA ALA A 76 5.02 49.13 10.03
C ALA A 76 5.32 50.01 8.77
N THR A 77 6.59 50.45 8.61
CA THR A 77 7.04 51.21 7.44
C THR A 77 8.08 50.44 6.62
N ALA A 78 8.12 50.74 5.31
CA ALA A 78 9.12 50.16 4.40
C ALA A 78 10.50 50.85 4.50
N GLN A 79 10.62 51.95 5.26
CA GLN A 79 11.82 52.74 5.32
C GLN A 79 13.09 51.95 5.69
N PRO A 80 13.06 51.04 6.70
CA PRO A 80 14.21 50.21 7.01
C PRO A 80 14.70 49.33 5.84
N LEU A 81 13.78 48.85 5.01
CA LEU A 81 14.08 48.07 3.80
C LEU A 81 14.80 48.93 2.76
N CYS A 82 14.22 50.13 2.46
CA CYS A 82 14.78 51.06 1.47
C CYS A 82 16.18 51.55 1.90
N ASP A 83 16.37 51.91 3.18
CA ASP A 83 17.64 52.37 3.75
C ASP A 83 18.75 51.33 3.62
N ASN A 84 18.38 50.04 3.58
CA ASN A 84 19.30 48.92 3.44
C ASN A 84 19.44 48.40 1.99
N GLY A 85 18.85 49.10 1.00
CA GLY A 85 18.93 48.74 -0.41
C GLY A 85 18.10 47.52 -0.80
N CYS A 86 17.06 47.23 -0.06
CA CYS A 86 16.09 46.18 -0.34
C CYS A 86 14.87 46.79 -1.08
N VAL A 87 14.16 45.96 -1.84
CA VAL A 87 12.97 46.40 -2.58
C VAL A 87 11.72 45.81 -1.92
N PRO A 88 10.87 46.66 -1.24
CA PRO A 88 9.59 46.22 -0.74
C PRO A 88 8.65 45.90 -1.92
N ILE A 89 7.98 44.74 -1.89
CA ILE A 89 7.08 44.26 -2.93
C ILE A 89 5.63 44.39 -2.48
N ALA A 90 5.30 44.01 -1.25
CA ALA A 90 3.97 44.05 -0.67
C ALA A 90 4.03 44.29 0.83
N GLN A 91 2.96 44.85 1.39
CA GLN A 91 2.80 45.07 2.85
C GLN A 91 1.56 44.35 3.34
N ILE A 92 1.71 43.63 4.47
CA ILE A 92 0.66 42.90 5.18
C ILE A 92 0.77 43.29 6.66
N GLY A 93 0.05 44.31 7.09
CA GLY A 93 0.19 44.87 8.44
C GLY A 93 1.59 45.45 8.67
N ASP A 94 2.33 44.91 9.66
CA ASP A 94 3.72 45.25 9.99
C ASP A 94 4.76 44.36 9.32
N ILE A 95 4.32 43.46 8.43
CA ILE A 95 5.15 42.53 7.65
C ILE A 95 5.24 42.96 6.20
N PHE A 96 6.44 42.97 5.65
CA PHE A 96 6.72 43.26 4.25
C PHE A 96 7.24 41.99 3.53
N VAL A 97 6.72 41.74 2.33
CA VAL A 97 7.40 40.91 1.36
C VAL A 97 8.44 41.77 0.67
N ALA A 98 9.68 41.38 0.65
CA ALA A 98 10.76 42.19 0.09
C ALA A 98 11.78 41.33 -0.68
N ASP A 99 12.29 41.89 -1.78
CA ASP A 99 13.43 41.38 -2.51
C ASP A 99 14.74 41.95 -1.91
N ILE A 100 15.56 41.10 -1.34
CA ILE A 100 16.71 41.47 -0.50
C ILE A 100 17.99 40.91 -1.14
N PRO A 101 18.99 41.76 -1.42
CA PRO A 101 20.32 41.29 -1.75
C PRO A 101 20.90 40.46 -0.55
N VAL A 102 21.42 39.28 -0.79
CA VAL A 102 21.98 38.43 0.29
C VAL A 102 23.06 39.19 1.07
N SER A 103 23.84 40.06 0.42
CA SER A 103 24.84 40.93 1.05
C SER A 103 24.25 42.03 1.95
N ALA A 104 22.95 42.36 1.83
CA ALA A 104 22.27 43.32 2.66
C ALA A 104 21.68 42.72 3.94
N LEU A 105 21.45 41.38 4.00
CA LEU A 105 20.87 40.69 5.14
C LEU A 105 21.53 41.01 6.50
N PRO A 106 22.87 41.04 6.65
CA PRO A 106 23.49 41.39 7.91
C PRO A 106 23.17 42.82 8.37
N ARG A 107 23.15 43.78 7.46
CA ARG A 107 22.86 45.17 7.79
C ARG A 107 21.38 45.37 8.11
N LEU A 108 20.51 44.80 7.32
CA LEU A 108 19.06 44.85 7.54
C LEU A 108 18.70 44.19 8.89
N ALA A 109 19.29 43.03 9.24
CA ALA A 109 19.06 42.39 10.52
C ALA A 109 19.64 43.15 11.69
N ALA A 110 20.71 43.94 11.49
CA ALA A 110 21.29 44.83 12.50
C ALA A 110 20.46 46.11 12.74
N ASP A 111 19.57 46.49 11.83
CA ASP A 111 18.69 47.63 12.01
C ASP A 111 17.73 47.37 13.19
N THR A 112 17.67 48.31 14.11
CA THR A 112 16.84 48.23 15.31
C THR A 112 15.36 48.28 15.04
N ARG A 113 14.97 48.86 13.89
CA ARG A 113 13.59 48.95 13.40
C ARG A 113 13.08 47.65 12.77
N VAL A 114 13.97 46.65 12.53
CA VAL A 114 13.62 45.31 12.01
C VAL A 114 13.58 44.32 13.14
N ASN A 115 12.44 43.67 13.29
CA ASN A 115 12.20 42.70 14.36
C ASN A 115 12.55 41.27 13.95
N ARG A 116 12.21 40.88 12.69
CA ARG A 116 12.40 39.54 12.20
C ARG A 116 12.52 39.50 10.67
N ILE A 117 13.33 38.60 10.13
CA ILE A 117 13.44 38.33 8.68
C ILE A 117 13.36 36.82 8.48
N GLU A 118 12.41 36.37 7.63
CA GLU A 118 12.18 34.97 7.34
C GLU A 118 12.10 34.73 5.84
N ALA A 119 12.85 33.76 5.36
CA ALA A 119 12.69 33.19 4.04
C ALA A 119 13.00 31.68 4.17
N GLU A 120 11.98 30.95 4.44
CA GLU A 120 12.08 29.51 4.22
C GLU A 120 11.98 29.27 2.71
N ARG A 121 12.79 28.37 2.19
CA ARG A 121 12.62 27.94 0.80
C ARG A 121 11.25 27.33 0.69
N GLY A 122 10.50 27.85 -0.27
CA GLY A 122 9.11 27.58 -0.50
C GLY A 122 8.77 26.12 -0.34
N ASN A 123 7.55 25.86 0.13
CA ASN A 123 6.95 24.58 0.34
C ASN A 123 7.54 23.58 -0.63
N ALA A 124 8.56 22.82 -0.22
CA ALA A 124 8.86 21.57 -0.88
C ALA A 124 7.52 20.84 -0.86
N LEU A 125 7.00 20.49 -2.01
CA LEU A 125 5.93 19.51 -2.14
C LEU A 125 6.40 18.39 -1.24
N GLN A 126 5.79 18.31 -0.05
CA GLN A 126 6.27 17.42 0.98
C GLN A 126 6.18 16.04 0.37
N LEU A 127 7.28 15.35 0.50
CA LEU A 127 7.46 13.94 0.55
C LEU A 127 6.21 13.18 0.24
N ASP A 128 6.38 12.10 -0.40
CA ASP A 128 5.39 11.07 -0.29
C ASP A 128 4.94 10.99 1.17
N SER A 129 3.80 11.58 1.39
CA SER A 129 3.34 11.95 2.71
C SER A 129 2.64 10.78 3.39
N MET A 130 2.95 9.53 2.99
CA MET A 130 2.44 8.33 3.65
C MET A 130 2.91 8.29 5.10
N ALA A 131 4.20 8.50 5.35
CA ALA A 131 4.74 8.56 6.70
C ALA A 131 4.11 9.69 7.54
N LEU A 132 3.82 10.84 6.91
CA LEU A 132 3.13 11.94 7.60
C LEU A 132 1.66 11.60 7.88
N TYR A 133 0.94 11.01 6.91
CA TYR A 133 -0.47 10.64 7.07
C TYR A 133 -0.67 9.55 8.12
N THR A 134 0.24 8.59 8.20
CA THR A 134 0.23 7.48 9.16
C THR A 134 0.90 7.82 10.49
N ASN A 135 1.34 9.07 10.70
CA ASN A 135 2.06 9.56 11.89
C ASN A 135 3.40 8.82 12.14
N ALA A 136 4.07 8.31 11.10
CA ALA A 136 5.33 7.60 11.26
C ALA A 136 6.56 8.53 11.38
N THR A 137 6.45 9.82 11.04
CA THR A 137 7.59 10.75 10.95
C THR A 137 8.37 10.88 12.25
N ASP A 138 7.66 10.97 13.39
CA ASP A 138 8.29 11.10 14.71
C ASP A 138 8.95 9.81 15.19
N ILE A 139 8.57 8.67 14.60
CA ILE A 139 9.15 7.36 14.87
C ILE A 139 10.60 7.30 14.40
N TYR A 140 10.87 7.81 13.18
CA TYR A 140 12.21 7.77 12.58
C TYR A 140 13.23 8.65 13.29
N THR A 141 12.77 9.69 13.98
CA THR A 141 13.64 10.58 14.77
C THR A 141 13.72 10.18 16.24
N GLY A 142 12.91 9.21 16.67
CA GLY A 142 12.79 8.83 18.07
C GLY A 142 12.19 9.94 18.93
N THR A 143 11.42 10.87 18.36
CA THR A 143 10.81 11.99 19.08
C THR A 143 9.88 11.47 20.17
N ARG A 144 10.23 11.71 21.45
CA ARG A 144 9.52 11.22 22.64
C ARG A 144 9.42 9.69 22.73
N LEU A 145 10.35 8.98 22.11
CA LEU A 145 10.47 7.53 22.14
C LEU A 145 11.81 7.12 22.74
N PRO A 146 11.97 5.89 23.25
CA PRO A 146 13.24 5.40 23.77
C PRO A 146 14.38 5.43 22.75
N GLN A 147 14.06 5.26 21.47
CA GLN A 147 14.99 5.30 20.34
C GLN A 147 14.25 5.57 19.03
N ALA A 148 14.96 5.73 17.94
CA ALA A 148 14.40 5.71 16.59
C ALA A 148 14.03 4.26 16.19
N TYR A 149 12.94 4.11 15.44
CA TYR A 149 12.51 2.83 14.91
C TYR A 149 12.39 2.96 13.37
N THR A 150 13.10 2.09 12.67
CA THR A 150 13.29 2.14 11.22
C THR A 150 13.07 0.77 10.54
N GLY A 151 12.65 -0.24 11.33
CA GLY A 151 12.56 -1.63 10.92
C GLY A 151 13.86 -2.42 11.08
N ASN A 152 14.89 -1.81 11.66
CA ASN A 152 16.16 -2.49 11.88
C ASN A 152 15.99 -3.72 12.79
N GLY A 153 16.58 -4.86 12.37
CA GLY A 153 16.47 -6.12 13.07
C GLY A 153 15.19 -6.92 12.73
N VAL A 154 14.39 -6.47 11.78
CA VAL A 154 13.18 -7.15 11.29
C VAL A 154 13.38 -7.58 9.85
N VAL A 155 12.94 -8.79 9.49
CA VAL A 155 12.82 -9.24 8.10
C VAL A 155 11.48 -8.76 7.55
N LEU A 156 11.52 -8.02 6.45
CA LEU A 156 10.36 -7.64 5.68
C LEU A 156 10.30 -8.52 4.43
N GLY A 157 9.34 -9.44 4.41
CA GLY A 157 9.07 -10.32 3.30
C GLY A 157 8.12 -9.66 2.31
N ILE A 158 8.43 -9.69 1.02
CA ILE A 158 7.49 -9.28 -0.04
C ILE A 158 7.32 -10.47 -1.00
N MET A 159 6.07 -10.86 -1.21
CA MET A 159 5.69 -11.78 -2.27
C MET A 159 4.83 -11.00 -3.26
N ASP A 160 5.31 -10.88 -4.52
CA ASP A 160 4.75 -9.97 -5.53
C ASP A 160 5.36 -10.29 -6.90
N VAL A 161 5.08 -9.50 -7.94
CA VAL A 161 5.52 -9.66 -9.33
C VAL A 161 6.30 -8.44 -9.83
N GLY A 162 7.29 -8.63 -10.71
CA GLY A 162 7.98 -7.51 -11.36
C GLY A 162 9.00 -6.81 -10.46
N PHE A 163 10.06 -7.51 -10.05
CA PHE A 163 11.11 -6.94 -9.20
C PHE A 163 12.31 -6.43 -10.00
N ASP A 164 12.77 -5.23 -9.67
CA ASP A 164 14.10 -4.69 -9.99
C ASP A 164 14.99 -4.79 -8.73
N LEU A 165 15.88 -5.77 -8.71
CA LEU A 165 16.74 -6.07 -7.56
C LEU A 165 17.94 -5.12 -7.48
N THR A 166 18.12 -4.25 -8.49
CA THR A 166 19.25 -3.32 -8.61
C THR A 166 18.90 -1.90 -8.20
N HIS A 167 17.60 -1.61 -7.94
CA HIS A 167 17.17 -0.24 -7.64
C HIS A 167 17.85 0.28 -6.37
N PRO A 168 18.53 1.47 -6.43
CA PRO A 168 19.35 1.99 -5.32
C PRO A 168 18.59 2.20 -4.00
N THR A 169 17.27 2.30 -4.05
CA THR A 169 16.44 2.44 -2.84
C THR A 169 16.46 1.19 -1.93
N PHE A 170 16.94 0.05 -2.45
CA PHE A 170 17.06 -1.21 -1.70
C PHE A 170 18.46 -1.45 -1.14
N LEU A 171 19.35 -0.49 -1.30
CA LEU A 171 20.65 -0.48 -0.63
C LEU A 171 20.49 -0.04 0.84
N ASN A 172 21.50 -0.30 1.66
CA ASN A 172 21.59 0.28 3.00
C ASN A 172 21.77 1.82 2.94
N ALA A 173 21.71 2.49 4.08
CA ALA A 173 21.70 3.95 4.14
C ALA A 173 22.94 4.63 3.52
N ASP A 174 24.11 3.97 3.56
CA ASP A 174 25.36 4.48 2.97
C ASP A 174 25.56 4.05 1.51
N GLY A 175 24.64 3.26 0.96
CA GLY A 175 24.68 2.78 -0.41
C GLY A 175 25.71 1.67 -0.69
N SER A 176 26.38 1.13 0.35
CA SER A 176 27.49 0.20 0.20
C SER A 176 27.08 -1.25 -0.08
N ALA A 177 25.88 -1.66 0.36
CA ALA A 177 25.38 -3.03 0.27
C ALA A 177 23.87 -3.10 0.02
N SER A 178 23.44 -4.16 -0.65
CA SER A 178 22.01 -4.48 -0.79
C SER A 178 21.45 -4.99 0.54
N ARG A 179 20.21 -4.59 0.86
CA ARG A 179 19.43 -5.14 1.96
C ARG A 179 18.63 -6.39 1.58
N ILE A 180 18.61 -6.74 0.28
CA ILE A 180 17.98 -7.96 -0.21
C ILE A 180 18.91 -9.12 0.10
N SER A 181 18.54 -9.95 1.08
CA SER A 181 19.35 -11.07 1.57
C SER A 181 18.98 -12.38 0.87
N ARG A 182 17.76 -12.52 0.38
CA ARG A 182 17.25 -13.69 -0.34
C ARG A 182 16.25 -13.28 -1.39
N PHE A 183 16.25 -13.99 -2.50
CA PHE A 183 15.27 -13.84 -3.55
C PHE A 183 14.95 -15.20 -4.18
N TRP A 184 13.68 -15.57 -4.17
CA TRP A 184 13.16 -16.71 -4.90
C TRP A 184 12.30 -16.24 -6.06
N ASP A 185 12.71 -16.53 -7.30
CA ASP A 185 11.89 -16.28 -8.49
C ASP A 185 11.24 -17.59 -8.92
N GLN A 186 9.92 -17.66 -8.79
CA GLN A 186 9.15 -18.86 -9.16
C GLN A 186 9.10 -19.07 -10.68
N LEU A 187 9.30 -18.03 -11.47
CA LEU A 187 9.32 -18.06 -12.95
C LEU A 187 10.74 -18.24 -13.52
N SER A 188 11.78 -18.28 -12.70
CA SER A 188 13.15 -18.38 -13.19
C SER A 188 13.37 -19.64 -14.00
N ALA A 189 14.07 -19.47 -15.12
CA ALA A 189 14.52 -20.59 -15.96
C ALA A 189 15.80 -21.28 -15.44
N ASP A 190 16.46 -20.74 -14.39
CA ASP A 190 17.69 -21.26 -13.79
C ASP A 190 17.40 -22.47 -12.88
N THR A 191 16.75 -23.50 -13.42
CA THR A 191 16.30 -24.66 -12.63
C THR A 191 17.37 -25.72 -12.40
N ILE A 192 18.54 -25.63 -13.05
CA ILE A 192 19.62 -26.62 -12.90
C ILE A 192 20.20 -26.54 -11.47
N ASN A 193 20.09 -27.65 -10.73
CA ASN A 193 20.48 -27.76 -9.31
C ASN A 193 19.68 -26.83 -8.36
N SER A 194 18.56 -26.25 -8.80
CA SER A 194 17.66 -25.54 -7.89
C SER A 194 17.01 -26.53 -6.92
N PRO A 195 17.03 -26.26 -5.60
CA PRO A 195 16.30 -27.06 -4.63
C PRO A 195 14.80 -26.67 -4.57
N MET A 196 14.37 -25.63 -5.29
CA MET A 196 13.01 -25.11 -5.23
C MET A 196 12.06 -25.98 -6.05
N TYR A 197 10.80 -26.05 -5.62
CA TYR A 197 9.75 -26.80 -6.33
C TYR A 197 9.48 -26.25 -7.73
N VAL A 198 9.52 -24.91 -7.86
CA VAL A 198 9.47 -24.16 -9.13
C VAL A 198 10.53 -23.06 -9.10
N GLY A 199 11.05 -22.68 -10.26
CA GLY A 199 12.01 -21.59 -10.41
C GLY A 199 13.33 -21.81 -9.67
N ALA A 200 13.96 -20.74 -9.22
CA ALA A 200 15.26 -20.76 -8.56
C ALA A 200 15.42 -19.72 -7.46
N GLU A 201 16.24 -20.06 -6.45
CA GLU A 201 16.65 -19.18 -5.36
C GLU A 201 17.98 -18.50 -5.67
N TYR A 202 18.09 -17.23 -5.32
CA TYR A 202 19.32 -16.43 -5.32
C TYR A 202 19.61 -16.03 -3.88
N ALA A 203 20.66 -16.63 -3.29
CA ALA A 203 20.88 -16.64 -1.85
C ALA A 203 22.04 -15.76 -1.38
N THR A 204 22.73 -15.06 -2.27
CA THR A 204 23.80 -14.12 -1.92
C THR A 204 23.63 -12.78 -2.64
N PRO A 205 24.15 -11.68 -2.06
CA PRO A 205 24.09 -10.37 -2.72
C PRO A 205 24.66 -10.37 -4.14
N GLU A 206 25.69 -11.16 -4.39
CA GLU A 206 26.35 -11.26 -5.71
C GLU A 206 25.43 -11.96 -6.73
N THR A 207 24.80 -13.08 -6.36
CA THR A 207 23.87 -13.80 -7.24
C THR A 207 22.60 -13.01 -7.50
N ILE A 208 22.05 -12.34 -6.47
CA ILE A 208 20.89 -11.44 -6.59
C ILE A 208 21.19 -10.30 -7.54
N ARG A 209 22.34 -9.62 -7.35
CA ARG A 209 22.75 -8.52 -8.22
C ARG A 209 23.03 -8.96 -9.66
N ALA A 210 23.59 -10.16 -9.84
CA ALA A 210 23.86 -10.72 -11.16
C ALA A 210 22.56 -11.12 -11.90
N TYR A 211 21.57 -11.62 -11.18
CA TYR A 211 20.24 -11.93 -11.72
C TYR A 211 19.48 -10.65 -12.11
N ALA A 212 19.60 -9.61 -11.29
CA ALA A 212 19.23 -8.22 -11.54
C ALA A 212 17.73 -7.91 -11.50
N HIS A 213 16.85 -8.72 -12.08
CA HIS A 213 15.39 -8.54 -12.03
C HIS A 213 14.69 -9.88 -12.12
N SER A 214 13.43 -9.95 -11.65
CA SER A 214 12.57 -11.13 -11.82
C SER A 214 12.31 -11.44 -13.30
N ARG A 215 11.95 -12.67 -13.61
CA ARG A 215 11.72 -13.14 -14.97
C ARG A 215 10.69 -12.30 -15.72
N ASP A 216 9.68 -11.81 -15.03
CA ASP A 216 8.60 -10.94 -15.50
C ASP A 216 8.94 -9.44 -15.40
N GLY A 217 10.12 -9.07 -14.89
CA GLY A 217 10.48 -7.68 -14.53
C GLY A 217 10.60 -6.70 -15.70
N GLU A 218 10.60 -7.17 -16.96
CA GLU A 218 10.49 -6.34 -18.16
C GLU A 218 9.02 -6.06 -18.56
N GLU A 219 8.07 -6.88 -18.09
CA GLU A 219 6.64 -6.75 -18.37
C GLU A 219 5.86 -6.15 -17.19
N LEU A 220 6.33 -6.36 -15.96
CA LEU A 220 5.74 -5.92 -14.71
C LEU A 220 6.74 -5.15 -13.84
N TYR A 221 6.22 -4.33 -12.91
CA TYR A 221 7.03 -3.53 -11.98
C TYR A 221 6.40 -3.45 -10.57
N HIS A 222 5.28 -4.11 -10.36
CA HIS A 222 4.42 -3.95 -9.18
C HIS A 222 5.19 -4.27 -7.88
N GLY A 223 5.95 -5.37 -7.83
CA GLY A 223 6.76 -5.75 -6.68
C GLY A 223 7.90 -4.76 -6.37
N THR A 224 8.48 -4.12 -7.40
CA THR A 224 9.45 -3.02 -7.19
C THR A 224 8.78 -1.85 -6.48
N HIS A 225 7.54 -1.52 -6.87
CA HIS A 225 6.79 -0.41 -6.31
C HIS A 225 6.36 -0.71 -4.87
N THR A 226 5.77 -1.86 -4.60
CA THR A 226 5.30 -2.30 -3.27
C THR A 226 6.46 -2.44 -2.28
N LEU A 227 7.58 -3.03 -2.71
CA LEU A 227 8.80 -3.11 -1.91
C LEU A 227 9.34 -1.71 -1.55
N GLY A 228 9.30 -0.77 -2.50
CA GLY A 228 9.68 0.62 -2.26
C GLY A 228 8.79 1.31 -1.24
N VAL A 229 7.46 1.07 -1.26
CA VAL A 229 6.50 1.56 -0.26
C VAL A 229 6.82 0.99 1.12
N ALA A 230 7.06 -0.31 1.20
CA ALA A 230 7.34 -0.97 2.48
C ALA A 230 8.67 -0.55 3.09
N ALA A 231 9.75 -0.52 2.29
CA ALA A 231 11.10 -0.47 2.84
C ALA A 231 12.13 0.32 1.99
N GLY A 232 11.75 1.09 1.00
CA GLY A 232 12.70 1.90 0.24
C GLY A 232 13.46 2.90 1.13
N ASN A 233 14.80 3.03 0.97
CA ASN A 233 15.58 4.04 1.68
C ASN A 233 15.51 5.44 1.02
N GLY A 234 14.80 5.54 -0.14
CA GLY A 234 14.64 6.77 -0.91
C GLY A 234 15.80 7.09 -1.84
N ALA A 235 16.93 6.40 -1.80
CA ALA A 235 18.12 6.65 -2.64
C ALA A 235 18.51 8.14 -2.71
N GLY A 236 18.49 8.83 -1.56
CA GLY A 236 18.73 10.27 -1.45
C GLY A 236 17.57 11.17 -1.90
N SER A 237 16.48 10.58 -2.37
CA SER A 237 15.23 11.30 -2.65
C SER A 237 14.34 11.38 -1.40
N ARG A 238 13.20 12.01 -1.56
CA ARG A 238 12.16 12.10 -0.52
C ARG A 238 11.23 10.86 -0.48
N TYR A 239 11.34 9.92 -1.42
CA TYR A 239 10.44 8.77 -1.53
C TYR A 239 10.94 7.60 -0.69
N VAL A 240 10.84 7.76 0.64
CA VAL A 240 11.28 6.77 1.63
C VAL A 240 10.11 5.88 2.02
N GLY A 241 10.32 4.57 2.08
CA GLY A 241 9.35 3.59 2.56
C GLY A 241 9.16 3.62 4.07
N MET A 242 8.23 2.79 4.56
CA MET A 242 7.83 2.82 5.98
C MET A 242 8.86 2.21 6.92
N ALA A 243 9.64 1.21 6.48
CA ALA A 243 10.66 0.53 7.29
C ALA A 243 12.02 0.47 6.54
N PRO A 244 12.71 1.64 6.38
CA PRO A 244 13.82 1.79 5.45
C PRO A 244 15.11 1.06 5.84
N GLU A 245 15.19 0.47 7.04
CA GLU A 245 16.36 -0.31 7.51
C GLU A 245 16.05 -1.80 7.73
N SER A 246 14.87 -2.27 7.32
CA SER A 246 14.52 -3.69 7.37
C SER A 246 15.39 -4.52 6.42
N GLU A 247 15.71 -5.75 6.84
CA GLU A 247 16.29 -6.77 5.96
C GLU A 247 15.21 -7.31 5.03
N LEU A 248 15.55 -7.53 3.76
CA LEU A 248 14.60 -7.87 2.72
C LEU A 248 14.74 -9.32 2.27
N CYS A 249 13.63 -10.05 2.28
CA CYS A 249 13.51 -11.39 1.70
C CYS A 249 12.34 -11.39 0.72
N LEU A 250 12.56 -11.79 -0.52
CA LEU A 250 11.60 -11.58 -1.61
C LEU A 250 11.24 -12.89 -2.30
N VAL A 251 9.99 -12.98 -2.75
CA VAL A 251 9.49 -14.01 -3.66
C VAL A 251 8.83 -13.34 -4.85
N SER A 252 9.33 -13.58 -6.06
CA SER A 252 8.59 -13.28 -7.27
C SER A 252 7.58 -14.39 -7.51
N ASN A 253 6.32 -14.08 -7.32
CA ASN A 253 5.21 -14.99 -7.48
C ASN A 253 4.87 -15.21 -8.96
N ALA A 254 4.00 -16.17 -9.26
CA ALA A 254 3.41 -16.36 -10.57
C ALA A 254 1.91 -16.04 -10.52
N VAL A 255 1.46 -15.13 -11.37
CA VAL A 255 0.06 -14.73 -11.51
C VAL A 255 -0.52 -15.16 -12.85
N SER A 256 -1.84 -15.05 -13.02
CA SER A 256 -2.52 -15.47 -14.25
C SER A 256 -2.02 -14.78 -15.53
N GLY A 257 -1.30 -13.66 -15.42
CA GLY A 257 -0.67 -12.98 -16.56
C GLY A 257 0.67 -13.58 -17.00
N ASP A 258 1.23 -14.48 -16.21
CA ASP A 258 2.59 -15.03 -16.40
C ASP A 258 2.60 -16.34 -17.21
N GLU A 259 1.45 -16.80 -17.69
CA GLU A 259 1.33 -17.97 -18.56
C GLU A 259 2.40 -18.02 -19.69
N PRO A 260 2.77 -16.89 -20.33
CA PRO A 260 3.80 -16.93 -21.38
C PRO A 260 5.21 -17.32 -20.88
N PHE A 261 5.48 -17.23 -19.58
CA PHE A 261 6.75 -17.60 -18.96
C PHE A 261 6.79 -19.04 -18.46
N ILE A 262 5.64 -19.74 -18.44
CA ILE A 262 5.48 -21.09 -17.88
C ILE A 262 5.25 -22.07 -19.02
N ALA A 263 6.01 -23.18 -19.07
CA ALA A 263 5.77 -24.26 -20.01
C ALA A 263 4.39 -24.91 -19.74
N GLU A 264 3.65 -25.26 -20.78
CA GLU A 264 2.29 -25.84 -20.66
C GLU A 264 2.27 -27.07 -19.74
N GLU A 265 3.30 -27.91 -19.82
CA GLU A 265 3.48 -29.10 -18.97
C GLU A 265 3.75 -28.79 -17.49
N ASP A 266 4.13 -27.55 -17.14
CA ASP A 266 4.44 -27.10 -15.77
C ASP A 266 3.32 -26.24 -15.15
N MET A 267 2.31 -25.84 -15.92
CA MET A 267 1.20 -24.99 -15.44
C MET A 267 0.52 -25.54 -14.18
N TYR A 268 0.41 -26.87 -14.04
CA TYR A 268 -0.19 -27.52 -12.87
C TYR A 268 0.52 -27.26 -11.56
N ARG A 269 1.75 -26.78 -11.59
CA ARG A 269 2.56 -26.49 -10.40
C ARG A 269 2.19 -25.18 -9.73
N TYR A 270 1.59 -24.25 -10.48
CA TYR A 270 1.30 -22.88 -10.06
C TYR A 270 -0.13 -22.78 -9.56
N THR A 271 -0.30 -22.93 -8.26
CA THR A 271 -1.58 -22.91 -7.56
C THR A 271 -1.40 -22.20 -6.20
N THR A 272 -2.47 -22.02 -5.44
CA THR A 272 -2.42 -21.51 -4.07
C THR A 272 -1.48 -22.32 -3.14
N ALA A 273 -1.21 -23.59 -3.45
CA ALA A 273 -0.23 -24.37 -2.72
C ALA A 273 1.21 -23.85 -2.94
N THR A 274 1.50 -23.31 -4.12
CA THR A 274 2.77 -22.66 -4.42
C THR A 274 2.89 -21.33 -3.69
N ASP A 275 1.79 -20.59 -3.52
CA ASP A 275 1.76 -19.37 -2.70
C ASP A 275 2.11 -19.69 -1.23
N VAL A 276 1.55 -20.77 -0.68
CA VAL A 276 1.90 -21.25 0.68
C VAL A 276 3.39 -21.55 0.80
N LEU A 277 4.02 -22.14 -0.23
CA LEU A 277 5.47 -22.35 -0.25
C LEU A 277 6.23 -21.01 -0.23
N GLY A 278 5.74 -19.98 -0.91
CA GLY A 278 6.32 -18.63 -0.89
C GLY A 278 6.28 -18.02 0.51
N PHE A 279 5.13 -18.04 1.17
CA PHE A 279 5.01 -17.54 2.54
C PHE A 279 5.89 -18.32 3.51
N LYS A 280 5.89 -19.65 3.39
CA LYS A 280 6.76 -20.51 4.21
C LYS A 280 8.23 -20.15 4.02
N TYR A 281 8.69 -19.96 2.80
CA TYR A 281 10.07 -19.57 2.48
C TYR A 281 10.47 -18.27 3.19
N LEU A 282 9.61 -17.25 3.17
CA LEU A 282 9.86 -15.96 3.81
C LEU A 282 9.97 -16.09 5.33
N PHE A 283 9.07 -16.85 5.97
CA PHE A 283 9.10 -17.08 7.41
C PHE A 283 10.25 -17.99 7.85
N ASP A 284 10.57 -19.04 7.08
CA ASP A 284 11.70 -19.93 7.35
C ASP A 284 13.04 -19.19 7.29
N TYR A 285 13.19 -18.28 6.31
CA TYR A 285 14.37 -17.44 6.24
C TYR A 285 14.52 -16.59 7.51
N ALA A 286 13.49 -15.87 7.92
CA ALA A 286 13.51 -15.04 9.12
C ALA A 286 13.84 -15.85 10.38
N GLU A 287 13.26 -17.04 10.53
CA GLU A 287 13.56 -17.96 11.62
C GLU A 287 15.03 -18.38 11.61
N SER A 288 15.58 -18.70 10.42
CA SER A 288 16.97 -19.10 10.27
C SER A 288 17.98 -18.05 10.72
N VAL A 289 17.61 -16.75 10.63
CA VAL A 289 18.44 -15.62 11.08
C VAL A 289 18.02 -15.08 12.45
N GLY A 290 17.05 -15.70 13.11
CA GLY A 290 16.59 -15.35 14.46
C GLY A 290 15.90 -14.00 14.55
N LYS A 291 15.18 -13.55 13.52
CA LYS A 291 14.50 -12.25 13.44
C LYS A 291 13.00 -12.41 13.30
N PRO A 292 12.20 -11.47 13.83
CA PRO A 292 10.78 -11.40 13.51
C PRO A 292 10.59 -11.05 12.02
N CYS A 293 9.44 -11.45 11.48
CA CYS A 293 9.09 -11.25 10.08
C CYS A 293 7.68 -10.68 9.94
N VAL A 294 7.53 -9.71 9.05
CA VAL A 294 6.25 -9.35 8.50
C VAL A 294 6.27 -9.54 6.98
N VAL A 295 5.26 -10.22 6.46
CA VAL A 295 5.10 -10.46 5.02
C VAL A 295 4.01 -9.57 4.48
N SER A 296 4.29 -8.87 3.37
CA SER A 296 3.33 -8.12 2.58
C SER A 296 2.95 -8.90 1.32
N PHE A 297 1.65 -9.07 1.11
CA PHE A 297 1.10 -9.74 -0.07
C PHE A 297 0.01 -8.87 -0.70
N SER A 298 0.31 -8.35 -1.88
CA SER A 298 -0.54 -7.35 -2.58
C SER A 298 -1.33 -7.94 -3.74
N GLU A 299 -1.57 -9.23 -3.72
CA GLU A 299 -2.35 -10.00 -4.68
C GLU A 299 -3.57 -10.62 -3.99
N GLY A 300 -4.43 -11.31 -4.76
CA GLY A 300 -5.55 -12.02 -4.18
C GLY A 300 -6.49 -12.65 -5.20
N MET A 301 -7.33 -13.55 -4.71
CA MET A 301 -8.36 -14.23 -5.48
C MET A 301 -9.71 -14.17 -4.76
N ARG A 302 -10.79 -14.42 -5.49
CA ARG A 302 -12.12 -14.50 -4.88
C ARG A 302 -12.26 -15.73 -4.01
N GLN A 303 -13.05 -15.63 -2.95
CA GLN A 303 -13.36 -16.72 -2.03
C GLN A 303 -14.22 -17.80 -2.69
N SER A 304 -14.26 -19.00 -2.10
CA SER A 304 -15.07 -20.13 -2.56
C SER A 304 -15.96 -20.69 -1.46
N PHE A 305 -17.17 -21.11 -1.78
CA PHE A 305 -18.07 -21.86 -0.90
C PHE A 305 -17.86 -23.37 -0.94
N SER A 306 -17.05 -23.87 -1.90
CA SER A 306 -16.74 -25.30 -2.02
C SER A 306 -15.76 -25.80 -0.95
N GLY A 307 -15.04 -24.89 -0.28
CA GLY A 307 -14.06 -25.22 0.74
C GLY A 307 -12.61 -25.16 0.26
N ASP A 308 -12.35 -24.85 -1.00
CA ASP A 308 -11.00 -24.81 -1.58
C ASP A 308 -10.10 -23.80 -0.84
N ALA A 309 -10.67 -22.71 -0.31
CA ALA A 309 -9.93 -21.72 0.46
C ALA A 309 -9.74 -22.09 1.94
N LEU A 310 -10.48 -23.04 2.51
CA LEU A 310 -10.41 -23.35 3.95
C LEU A 310 -9.08 -23.99 4.32
N LEU A 311 -8.59 -24.95 3.51
CA LEU A 311 -7.29 -25.56 3.75
C LEU A 311 -6.14 -24.57 3.56
N TYR A 312 -6.30 -23.64 2.62
CA TYR A 312 -5.37 -22.53 2.43
C TYR A 312 -5.33 -21.64 3.68
N TYR A 313 -6.49 -21.26 4.24
CA TYR A 313 -6.56 -20.45 5.47
C TYR A 313 -5.96 -21.19 6.66
N GLU A 314 -6.23 -22.50 6.82
CA GLU A 314 -5.64 -23.32 7.87
C GLU A 314 -4.10 -23.36 7.77
N ALA A 315 -3.57 -23.51 6.55
CA ALA A 315 -2.13 -23.48 6.31
C ALA A 315 -1.52 -22.11 6.69
N LEU A 316 -2.19 -20.99 6.32
CA LEU A 316 -1.74 -19.65 6.70
C LEU A 316 -1.76 -19.47 8.23
N SER A 317 -2.82 -19.90 8.90
CA SER A 317 -2.92 -19.85 10.38
C SER A 317 -1.79 -20.60 11.07
N GLN A 318 -1.29 -21.69 10.46
CA GLN A 318 -0.14 -22.44 10.98
C GLN A 318 1.21 -21.79 10.70
N LEU A 319 1.32 -20.93 9.69
CA LEU A 319 2.56 -20.22 9.34
C LEU A 319 2.76 -18.95 10.17
N VAL A 320 1.67 -18.27 10.56
CA VAL A 320 1.73 -17.03 11.34
C VAL A 320 1.76 -17.31 12.85
N GLY A 321 2.12 -16.31 13.65
CA GLY A 321 2.21 -16.46 15.10
C GLY A 321 3.12 -15.40 15.70
N PRO A 322 3.62 -15.57 16.95
CA PRO A 322 4.52 -14.60 17.57
C PRO A 322 5.76 -14.32 16.70
N GLY A 323 5.93 -13.05 16.32
CA GLY A 323 7.01 -12.61 15.43
C GLY A 323 6.84 -12.98 13.96
N LYS A 324 5.69 -13.52 13.54
CA LYS A 324 5.39 -13.92 12.16
C LYS A 324 4.03 -13.37 11.75
N ILE A 325 4.00 -12.26 11.03
CA ILE A 325 2.78 -11.54 10.65
C ILE A 325 2.59 -11.55 9.14
N LEU A 326 1.39 -11.86 8.66
CA LEU A 326 1.00 -11.74 7.26
C LEU A 326 0.01 -10.59 7.10
N VAL A 327 0.32 -9.68 6.18
CA VAL A 327 -0.50 -8.54 5.81
C VAL A 327 -0.88 -8.69 4.34
N ALA A 328 -2.18 -8.67 4.03
CA ALA A 328 -2.67 -8.85 2.67
C ALA A 328 -3.66 -7.76 2.24
N SER A 329 -3.74 -7.54 0.94
CA SER A 329 -4.65 -6.55 0.35
C SER A 329 -6.11 -7.00 0.43
N ALA A 330 -7.02 -6.05 0.65
CA ALA A 330 -8.46 -6.30 0.59
C ALA A 330 -8.96 -6.59 -0.83
N GLY A 331 -8.27 -6.05 -1.84
CA GLY A 331 -8.65 -6.09 -3.25
C GLY A 331 -9.18 -4.75 -3.78
N ASN A 332 -9.35 -4.69 -5.11
CA ASN A 332 -9.79 -3.48 -5.84
C ASN A 332 -11.13 -3.68 -6.57
N GLU A 333 -12.04 -4.46 -5.99
CA GLU A 333 -13.21 -5.02 -6.67
C GLU A 333 -14.43 -4.10 -6.61
N CYS A 334 -14.41 -2.99 -5.86
CA CYS A 334 -15.57 -2.08 -5.69
C CYS A 334 -15.86 -1.15 -6.87
N LEU A 335 -15.10 -1.25 -7.98
CA LEU A 335 -15.47 -0.58 -9.23
C LEU A 335 -16.71 -1.22 -9.90
N HIS A 336 -17.08 -2.42 -9.45
CA HIS A 336 -18.24 -3.18 -9.94
C HIS A 336 -19.03 -3.72 -8.77
N ASN A 337 -20.31 -3.99 -8.99
CA ASN A 337 -21.13 -4.70 -8.01
C ASN A 337 -20.72 -6.17 -7.95
N ASN A 338 -20.67 -6.75 -6.76
CA ASN A 338 -20.14 -8.08 -6.48
C ASN A 338 -21.13 -9.01 -5.79
N TYR A 339 -22.20 -8.45 -5.23
CA TYR A 339 -23.13 -9.15 -4.35
C TYR A 339 -24.56 -8.72 -4.63
N MET A 340 -25.52 -9.64 -4.39
CA MET A 340 -26.93 -9.36 -4.45
C MET A 340 -27.69 -10.21 -3.42
N ALA A 341 -28.47 -9.57 -2.55
CA ALA A 341 -29.33 -10.26 -1.60
C ALA A 341 -30.77 -10.39 -2.08
N LYS A 342 -31.41 -11.50 -1.72
CA LYS A 342 -32.85 -11.73 -1.81
C LYS A 342 -33.38 -12.15 -0.45
N PRO A 343 -33.88 -11.23 0.37
CA PRO A 343 -34.44 -11.55 1.67
C PRO A 343 -35.76 -12.35 1.55
N SER A 344 -36.05 -13.16 2.56
CA SER A 344 -37.34 -13.82 2.71
C SER A 344 -38.49 -12.78 2.75
N GLY A 345 -39.62 -13.10 2.15
CA GLY A 345 -40.74 -12.19 1.97
C GLY A 345 -40.67 -11.31 0.72
N ARG A 346 -39.54 -11.23 0.08
CA ARG A 346 -39.38 -10.63 -1.25
C ARG A 346 -39.46 -11.72 -2.34
N HIS A 347 -40.35 -11.55 -3.33
CA HIS A 347 -40.57 -12.55 -4.36
C HIS A 347 -39.31 -12.83 -5.20
N SER A 348 -38.61 -11.77 -5.62
CA SER A 348 -37.40 -11.93 -6.43
C SER A 348 -36.40 -10.79 -6.21
N SER A 349 -35.11 -11.06 -6.42
CA SER A 349 -34.07 -10.07 -6.65
C SER A 349 -33.33 -10.42 -7.94
N GLY A 350 -32.85 -9.40 -8.67
CA GLY A 350 -32.19 -9.61 -9.94
C GLY A 350 -31.19 -8.53 -10.32
N THR A 351 -30.29 -8.88 -11.23
CA THR A 351 -29.24 -8.01 -11.77
C THR A 351 -28.91 -8.39 -13.20
N PHE A 352 -28.37 -7.46 -13.98
CA PHE A 352 -27.76 -7.77 -15.26
C PHE A 352 -26.35 -8.33 -15.08
N LEU A 353 -25.96 -9.21 -15.99
CA LEU A 353 -24.67 -9.90 -15.98
C LEU A 353 -23.80 -9.38 -17.12
N GLY A 354 -22.54 -9.05 -16.83
CA GLY A 354 -21.48 -8.78 -17.79
C GLY A 354 -20.50 -9.94 -17.83
N ALA A 355 -20.23 -10.48 -19.03
CA ALA A 355 -19.25 -11.55 -19.19
C ALA A 355 -17.81 -10.98 -19.29
N LYS A 356 -16.86 -11.70 -18.70
CA LYS A 356 -15.43 -11.54 -18.95
C LYS A 356 -14.95 -12.73 -19.79
N ASP A 357 -14.33 -12.47 -20.91
CA ASP A 357 -13.86 -13.51 -21.84
C ASP A 357 -14.98 -14.53 -22.21
N ASN A 358 -16.18 -14.00 -22.52
CA ASN A 358 -17.39 -14.76 -22.80
C ASN A 358 -17.90 -15.66 -21.65
N THR A 359 -17.44 -15.42 -20.42
CA THR A 359 -17.77 -16.22 -19.24
C THR A 359 -18.33 -15.35 -18.12
N THR A 360 -19.38 -15.80 -17.46
CA THR A 360 -19.84 -15.29 -16.16
C THR A 360 -19.90 -16.44 -15.17
N ALA A 361 -19.34 -16.27 -14.00
CA ALA A 361 -19.37 -17.26 -12.93
C ALA A 361 -19.81 -16.61 -11.61
N LEU A 362 -20.68 -17.30 -10.86
CA LEU A 362 -21.16 -16.81 -9.58
C LEU A 362 -21.62 -17.96 -8.68
N TYR A 363 -21.65 -17.71 -7.37
CA TYR A 363 -22.31 -18.57 -6.41
C TYR A 363 -23.66 -17.99 -6.02
N VAL A 364 -24.65 -18.87 -5.83
CA VAL A 364 -25.93 -18.53 -5.19
C VAL A 364 -26.10 -19.42 -3.97
N LYS A 365 -26.06 -18.81 -2.78
CA LYS A 365 -26.31 -19.49 -1.50
C LYS A 365 -27.78 -19.30 -1.13
N THR A 366 -28.46 -20.34 -0.63
CA THR A 366 -29.87 -20.28 -0.24
C THR A 366 -30.19 -21.21 0.92
N ASP A 367 -31.07 -20.77 1.83
CA ASP A 367 -31.58 -21.55 2.97
C ASP A 367 -32.80 -22.42 2.61
N LYS A 368 -33.45 -22.15 1.48
CA LYS A 368 -34.64 -22.87 0.99
C LYS A 368 -34.63 -22.95 -0.53
N PRO A 369 -35.42 -23.84 -1.15
CA PRO A 369 -35.52 -23.94 -2.62
C PRO A 369 -35.91 -22.60 -3.28
N ILE A 370 -35.25 -22.29 -4.37
CA ILE A 370 -35.50 -21.15 -5.26
C ILE A 370 -35.49 -21.58 -6.72
N ASP A 371 -36.03 -20.75 -7.59
CA ASP A 371 -35.76 -20.80 -9.02
C ASP A 371 -34.69 -19.78 -9.41
N LEU A 372 -33.70 -20.20 -10.18
CA LEU A 372 -32.79 -19.32 -10.89
C LEU A 372 -33.34 -19.05 -12.29
N ARG A 373 -33.56 -17.78 -12.60
CA ARG A 373 -34.08 -17.36 -13.88
C ARG A 373 -33.07 -16.49 -14.61
N THR A 374 -32.48 -17.05 -15.69
CA THR A 374 -31.66 -16.32 -16.63
C THR A 374 -32.47 -15.81 -17.78
N ILE A 375 -32.40 -14.52 -18.10
CA ILE A 375 -33.14 -13.89 -19.18
C ILE A 375 -32.17 -13.28 -20.18
N ILE A 376 -32.31 -13.67 -21.45
CA ILE A 376 -31.59 -13.07 -22.56
C ILE A 376 -32.57 -12.16 -23.32
N TYR A 377 -32.22 -10.88 -23.40
CA TYR A 377 -33.00 -9.84 -24.05
C TYR A 377 -32.55 -9.61 -25.49
N ASN A 378 -33.35 -8.86 -26.25
CA ASN A 378 -33.05 -8.46 -27.64
C ASN A 378 -32.97 -9.65 -28.65
N VAL A 379 -33.74 -10.70 -28.39
CA VAL A 379 -33.80 -11.91 -29.27
C VAL A 379 -35.03 -11.98 -30.17
N GLY A 380 -35.82 -10.90 -30.29
CA GLY A 380 -37.14 -10.93 -30.94
C GLY A 380 -37.20 -11.45 -32.37
N ASN A 381 -36.17 -11.22 -33.18
CA ASN A 381 -36.04 -11.71 -34.55
C ASN A 381 -34.94 -12.75 -34.74
N ALA A 382 -34.36 -13.20 -33.65
CA ALA A 382 -33.24 -14.14 -33.67
C ALA A 382 -33.69 -15.55 -34.04
N LYS A 383 -32.83 -16.32 -34.69
CA LYS A 383 -33.01 -17.78 -34.79
C LYS A 383 -32.62 -18.37 -33.42
N VAL A 384 -33.62 -18.94 -32.75
CA VAL A 384 -33.44 -19.58 -31.44
C VAL A 384 -33.64 -21.08 -31.58
N ASP A 385 -32.64 -21.85 -31.09
CA ASP A 385 -32.74 -23.30 -30.93
C ASP A 385 -32.73 -23.61 -29.42
N LEU A 386 -33.87 -24.08 -28.94
CA LEU A 386 -34.08 -24.44 -27.53
C LEU A 386 -33.68 -25.91 -27.33
N ARG A 387 -32.43 -26.14 -26.97
CA ARG A 387 -31.91 -27.49 -26.62
C ARG A 387 -32.11 -27.84 -25.14
N SER A 388 -32.90 -27.03 -24.44
CA SER A 388 -33.23 -27.17 -23.04
C SER A 388 -34.73 -27.19 -22.81
N ASN A 389 -35.21 -28.06 -21.94
CA ASN A 389 -36.60 -28.10 -21.49
C ASN A 389 -36.91 -26.98 -20.45
N HIS A 390 -35.90 -26.31 -19.93
CA HIS A 390 -36.04 -25.20 -18.98
C HIS A 390 -36.16 -23.86 -19.69
N ALA A 391 -36.02 -23.82 -21.01
CA ALA A 391 -35.98 -22.59 -21.79
C ALA A 391 -37.33 -22.33 -22.50
N THR A 392 -37.79 -21.08 -22.44
CA THR A 392 -38.98 -20.59 -23.12
C THR A 392 -38.71 -19.27 -23.82
N LEU A 393 -39.30 -19.07 -25.00
CA LEU A 393 -39.22 -17.81 -25.74
C LEU A 393 -40.55 -17.08 -25.63
N SER A 394 -40.57 -15.85 -25.10
CA SER A 394 -41.76 -15.01 -24.98
C SER A 394 -41.39 -13.53 -25.12
N ASP A 395 -42.19 -12.78 -25.88
CA ASP A 395 -42.07 -11.32 -26.03
C ASP A 395 -40.65 -10.81 -26.37
N GLY A 396 -39.98 -11.56 -27.26
CA GLY A 396 -38.60 -11.22 -27.67
C GLY A 396 -37.52 -11.43 -26.61
N ARG A 397 -37.85 -12.12 -25.52
CA ARG A 397 -36.93 -12.53 -24.46
C ARG A 397 -36.90 -14.05 -24.41
N LEU A 398 -35.72 -14.57 -24.16
CA LEU A 398 -35.52 -15.99 -23.90
C LEU A 398 -35.33 -16.15 -22.39
N VAL A 399 -36.15 -16.96 -21.75
CA VAL A 399 -36.11 -17.21 -20.30
C VAL A 399 -35.69 -18.65 -20.07
N LEU A 400 -34.61 -18.85 -19.36
CA LEU A 400 -34.14 -20.13 -18.86
C LEU A 400 -34.38 -20.15 -17.34
N SER A 401 -35.32 -20.99 -16.88
CA SER A 401 -35.72 -21.08 -15.45
C SER A 401 -35.41 -22.49 -14.95
N VAL A 402 -34.55 -22.55 -13.91
CA VAL A 402 -34.06 -23.81 -13.33
C VAL A 402 -34.34 -23.80 -11.83
N GLY A 403 -35.10 -24.76 -11.33
CA GLY A 403 -35.37 -24.94 -9.92
C GLY A 403 -34.19 -25.60 -9.20
N THR A 404 -33.93 -25.20 -7.95
CA THR A 404 -32.95 -25.86 -7.08
C THR A 404 -33.18 -27.35 -6.95
N THR A 405 -34.48 -27.78 -6.95
CA THR A 405 -34.87 -29.18 -6.86
C THR A 405 -34.47 -29.97 -8.12
N ASP A 406 -34.50 -29.32 -9.30
CA ASP A 406 -34.11 -29.96 -10.57
C ASP A 406 -32.61 -30.19 -10.61
N VAL A 407 -31.82 -29.22 -10.13
CA VAL A 407 -30.37 -29.36 -10.01
C VAL A 407 -30.01 -30.48 -9.04
N CYS A 408 -30.62 -30.51 -7.85
CA CYS A 408 -30.35 -31.56 -6.86
C CYS A 408 -30.77 -32.95 -7.30
N ALA A 409 -31.75 -33.06 -8.17
CA ALA A 409 -32.22 -34.34 -8.75
C ALA A 409 -31.38 -34.83 -9.93
N ALA A 410 -30.59 -33.95 -10.54
CA ALA A 410 -29.71 -34.29 -11.64
C ALA A 410 -28.55 -35.17 -11.18
N ALA A 411 -27.97 -35.94 -12.12
CA ALA A 411 -26.78 -36.75 -11.84
C ALA A 411 -25.62 -35.85 -11.32
N ASP A 412 -24.99 -36.26 -10.26
CA ASP A 412 -23.91 -35.50 -9.58
C ASP A 412 -24.34 -34.09 -9.14
N SER A 413 -25.66 -33.84 -9.02
CA SER A 413 -26.24 -32.54 -8.78
C SER A 413 -25.72 -31.45 -9.72
N LEU A 414 -25.46 -31.81 -10.96
CA LEU A 414 -25.01 -30.97 -12.06
C LEU A 414 -26.03 -30.96 -13.19
N LEU A 415 -26.56 -29.77 -13.51
CA LEU A 415 -27.45 -29.53 -14.64
C LEU A 415 -26.77 -28.66 -15.68
N SER A 416 -26.84 -29.05 -16.94
CA SER A 416 -26.27 -28.26 -18.05
C SER A 416 -27.32 -28.03 -19.10
N ASP A 417 -27.62 -26.76 -19.38
CA ASP A 417 -28.55 -26.33 -20.41
C ASP A 417 -27.83 -25.63 -21.55
N THR A 418 -28.18 -25.94 -22.76
CA THR A 418 -27.63 -25.29 -23.96
C THR A 418 -28.75 -24.68 -24.79
N ILE A 419 -28.54 -23.44 -25.20
CA ILE A 419 -29.39 -22.72 -26.15
C ILE A 419 -28.55 -22.12 -27.27
N VAL A 420 -29.11 -21.97 -28.45
CA VAL A 420 -28.40 -21.30 -29.53
C VAL A 420 -29.23 -20.11 -30.00
N VAL A 421 -28.62 -18.93 -30.03
CA VAL A 421 -29.23 -17.67 -30.44
C VAL A 421 -28.41 -17.07 -31.58
N ASP A 422 -28.95 -16.98 -32.79
CA ASP A 422 -28.27 -16.52 -34.00
C ASP A 422 -26.93 -17.26 -34.29
N GLY A 423 -26.87 -18.53 -33.93
CA GLY A 423 -25.68 -19.36 -34.11
C GLY A 423 -24.67 -19.26 -32.96
N ILE A 424 -24.89 -18.38 -31.98
CA ILE A 424 -24.09 -18.31 -30.75
C ILE A 424 -24.63 -19.37 -29.79
N GLU A 425 -23.78 -20.30 -29.41
CA GLU A 425 -24.09 -21.28 -28.38
C GLU A 425 -23.89 -20.64 -27.01
N PHE A 426 -24.92 -20.67 -26.17
CA PHE A 426 -24.89 -20.24 -24.77
C PHE A 426 -25.16 -21.46 -23.90
N VAL A 427 -24.24 -21.73 -23.00
CA VAL A 427 -24.29 -22.85 -22.04
C VAL A 427 -24.41 -22.32 -20.65
N GLN A 428 -25.37 -22.79 -19.87
CA GLN A 428 -25.47 -22.58 -18.44
C GLN A 428 -25.28 -23.90 -17.72
N GLN A 429 -24.30 -23.96 -16.86
CA GLN A 429 -24.08 -25.09 -15.96
C GLN A 429 -24.36 -24.64 -14.51
N ILE A 430 -25.08 -25.48 -13.77
CA ILE A 430 -25.41 -25.24 -12.37
C ILE A 430 -25.09 -26.51 -11.59
N GLN A 431 -24.18 -26.40 -10.63
CA GLN A 431 -23.85 -27.48 -9.71
C GLN A 431 -24.31 -27.13 -8.29
N ALA A 432 -24.94 -28.08 -7.58
CA ALA A 432 -25.43 -27.87 -6.23
C ALA A 432 -24.59 -28.67 -5.21
N TYR A 433 -24.23 -28.00 -4.09
CA TYR A 433 -23.54 -28.64 -2.96
C TYR A 433 -23.81 -27.86 -1.66
N PRO A 434 -23.59 -28.46 -0.46
CA PRO A 434 -23.68 -27.75 0.81
C PRO A 434 -22.58 -26.71 0.95
N SER A 435 -22.89 -25.55 1.58
CA SER A 435 -21.86 -24.56 1.89
C SER A 435 -20.82 -25.11 2.89
N CYS A 436 -19.55 -24.83 2.63
CA CYS A 436 -18.48 -25.20 3.57
C CYS A 436 -18.52 -24.36 4.88
N PHE A 437 -19.12 -23.17 4.85
CA PHE A 437 -19.27 -22.31 6.03
C PHE A 437 -20.49 -22.68 6.88
N ASN A 438 -21.57 -23.08 6.24
CA ASN A 438 -22.80 -23.56 6.92
C ASN A 438 -23.42 -24.71 6.10
N PRO A 439 -23.20 -25.97 6.47
CA PRO A 439 -23.72 -27.11 5.71
C PRO A 439 -25.25 -27.21 5.57
N SER A 440 -25.99 -26.37 6.30
CA SER A 440 -27.45 -26.27 6.17
C SER A 440 -27.85 -25.42 4.96
N ASP A 441 -26.97 -24.57 4.45
CA ASP A 441 -27.20 -23.74 3.27
C ASP A 441 -26.79 -24.51 2.01
N LEU A 442 -27.62 -24.40 0.98
CA LEU A 442 -27.32 -24.93 -0.35
C LEU A 442 -26.62 -23.87 -1.16
N VAL A 443 -25.54 -24.25 -1.84
CA VAL A 443 -24.84 -23.41 -2.81
C VAL A 443 -25.09 -23.95 -4.21
N LEU A 444 -25.46 -23.05 -5.11
CA LEU A 444 -25.52 -23.28 -6.54
C LEU A 444 -24.33 -22.55 -7.18
N GLU A 445 -23.39 -23.28 -7.71
CA GLU A 445 -22.32 -22.72 -8.54
C GLU A 445 -22.82 -22.62 -9.96
N VAL A 446 -22.90 -21.39 -10.49
CA VAL A 446 -23.45 -21.07 -11.80
C VAL A 446 -22.32 -20.63 -12.71
N LEU A 447 -22.13 -21.35 -13.80
CA LEU A 447 -21.21 -21.00 -14.87
C LEU A 447 -22.00 -20.77 -16.15
N GLN A 448 -21.85 -19.60 -16.74
CA GLN A 448 -22.44 -19.26 -18.04
C GLN A 448 -21.31 -18.96 -19.03
N THR A 449 -21.32 -19.63 -20.18
CA THR A 449 -20.35 -19.44 -21.26
C THR A 449 -21.05 -19.23 -22.60
N SER A 450 -20.45 -18.44 -23.48
CA SER A 450 -20.93 -18.30 -24.84
C SER A 450 -19.80 -18.55 -25.84
N SER A 451 -20.13 -19.14 -26.99
CA SER A 451 -19.16 -19.48 -28.04
C SER A 451 -18.53 -18.24 -28.72
N SER A 452 -19.13 -17.08 -28.54
CA SER A 452 -18.61 -15.76 -28.93
C SER A 452 -19.31 -14.67 -28.13
N GLY A 453 -18.88 -13.41 -28.28
CA GLY A 453 -19.52 -12.27 -27.63
C GLY A 453 -21.03 -12.22 -27.93
N MET A 454 -21.82 -11.96 -26.89
CA MET A 454 -23.28 -11.78 -26.97
C MET A 454 -23.64 -10.35 -27.42
N ASP A 455 -23.01 -9.86 -28.49
CA ASP A 455 -23.18 -8.51 -28.98
C ASP A 455 -24.67 -8.19 -29.24
N ASN A 456 -25.13 -7.04 -28.77
CA ASN A 456 -26.53 -6.59 -28.82
C ASN A 456 -27.54 -7.47 -28.04
N LYS A 457 -27.09 -8.36 -27.19
CA LYS A 457 -27.93 -9.14 -26.29
C LYS A 457 -27.53 -8.86 -24.86
N LEU A 458 -28.50 -8.62 -23.97
CA LEU A 458 -28.28 -8.43 -22.56
C LEU A 458 -28.70 -9.69 -21.82
N VAL A 459 -27.93 -10.06 -20.82
CA VAL A 459 -28.21 -11.21 -19.95
C VAL A 459 -28.48 -10.71 -18.54
N SER A 460 -29.56 -11.19 -17.93
CA SER A 460 -29.82 -10.95 -16.51
C SER A 460 -30.06 -12.26 -15.76
N MET A 461 -29.89 -12.20 -14.45
CA MET A 461 -30.25 -13.29 -13.55
C MET A 461 -31.16 -12.81 -12.43
N GLN A 462 -32.13 -13.65 -12.06
CA GLN A 462 -33.02 -13.45 -10.93
C GLN A 462 -33.01 -14.67 -10.00
N MET A 463 -33.00 -14.42 -8.71
CA MET A 463 -33.34 -15.41 -7.67
C MET A 463 -34.83 -15.24 -7.33
N VAL A 464 -35.63 -16.29 -7.47
CA VAL A 464 -37.08 -16.24 -7.32
C VAL A 464 -37.56 -17.25 -6.27
N GLY A 465 -38.36 -16.80 -5.29
CA GLY A 465 -38.88 -17.66 -4.23
C GLY A 465 -39.28 -16.85 -2.98
N ASP A 466 -40.56 -16.89 -2.57
CA ASP A 466 -41.08 -15.99 -1.54
C ASP A 466 -40.49 -16.22 -0.15
N GLU A 467 -40.20 -17.47 0.21
CA GLU A 467 -39.80 -17.85 1.55
C GLU A 467 -38.28 -17.94 1.80
N ALA A 468 -37.48 -17.97 0.72
CA ALA A 468 -36.06 -18.18 0.81
C ALA A 468 -35.30 -16.89 1.12
N ASN A 469 -34.26 -16.97 1.95
CA ASN A 469 -33.15 -16.05 1.91
C ASN A 469 -32.15 -16.59 0.92
N ALA A 470 -31.81 -15.80 -0.07
CA ALA A 470 -30.80 -16.17 -1.05
C ALA A 470 -29.82 -15.02 -1.29
N GLU A 471 -28.59 -15.36 -1.59
CA GLU A 471 -27.49 -14.41 -1.79
C GLU A 471 -26.66 -14.85 -2.99
N ALA A 472 -26.38 -13.94 -3.91
CA ALA A 472 -25.52 -14.18 -5.07
C ALA A 472 -24.19 -13.45 -4.90
N PHE A 473 -23.08 -14.16 -5.17
CA PHE A 473 -21.69 -13.68 -5.04
C PHE A 473 -20.99 -13.86 -6.37
N LEU A 474 -20.46 -12.77 -6.91
CA LEU A 474 -19.78 -12.79 -8.21
C LEU A 474 -18.39 -13.45 -8.11
N LEU A 475 -18.07 -14.34 -9.05
CA LEU A 475 -16.73 -14.93 -9.21
C LEU A 475 -16.00 -14.36 -10.43
N SER A 476 -16.66 -14.30 -11.57
CA SER A 476 -16.09 -13.75 -12.80
C SER A 476 -17.16 -13.01 -13.60
N GLY A 477 -16.77 -11.95 -14.30
CA GLY A 477 -17.68 -11.07 -14.99
C GLY A 477 -18.05 -9.84 -14.16
N GLY A 478 -19.31 -9.38 -14.23
CA GLY A 478 -19.79 -8.20 -13.49
C GLY A 478 -21.29 -8.24 -13.25
N PHE A 479 -21.74 -7.62 -12.15
CA PHE A 479 -23.14 -7.28 -11.90
C PHE A 479 -23.42 -5.83 -12.27
N GLY A 480 -24.59 -5.54 -12.83
CA GLY A 480 -24.95 -4.18 -13.23
C GLY A 480 -26.44 -3.96 -13.45
N GLY A 481 -26.79 -2.75 -13.86
CA GLY A 481 -28.15 -2.36 -14.21
C GLY A 481 -28.33 -2.11 -15.70
N SER A 482 -29.57 -2.08 -16.18
CA SER A 482 -29.89 -1.70 -17.54
C SER A 482 -31.23 -0.96 -17.62
N GLN A 483 -31.36 -0.01 -18.56
CA GLN A 483 -32.60 0.69 -18.81
C GLN A 483 -33.69 -0.21 -19.46
N ILE A 484 -33.32 -1.39 -19.98
CA ILE A 484 -34.27 -2.35 -20.58
C ILE A 484 -35.17 -2.97 -19.49
N ASP A 485 -34.66 -3.13 -18.28
CA ASP A 485 -35.43 -3.52 -17.11
C ASP A 485 -34.79 -2.87 -15.84
N PRO A 486 -35.19 -1.64 -15.53
CA PRO A 486 -34.62 -0.93 -14.36
C PRO A 486 -34.93 -1.57 -12.99
N THR A 487 -35.85 -2.54 -12.94
CA THR A 487 -36.18 -3.26 -11.70
C THR A 487 -35.10 -4.28 -11.31
N LEU A 488 -34.21 -4.63 -12.23
CA LEU A 488 -33.11 -5.56 -12.00
C LEU A 488 -31.82 -4.78 -11.67
N ASN A 489 -31.78 -4.18 -10.49
CA ASN A 489 -30.67 -3.38 -10.00
C ASN A 489 -30.47 -3.60 -8.50
N ASP A 490 -30.51 -4.86 -8.06
CA ASP A 490 -30.41 -5.23 -6.64
C ASP A 490 -28.99 -5.54 -6.18
N ALA A 491 -28.02 -5.48 -7.09
CA ALA A 491 -26.63 -5.77 -6.76
C ALA A 491 -25.91 -4.57 -6.16
N ASP A 492 -24.98 -4.85 -5.25
CA ASP A 492 -24.12 -3.85 -4.59
C ASP A 492 -22.65 -4.29 -4.55
N ILE A 493 -21.78 -3.44 -3.96
CA ILE A 493 -20.32 -3.63 -3.90
C ILE A 493 -19.84 -4.51 -2.75
N SER A 494 -20.72 -4.97 -1.85
CA SER A 494 -20.33 -5.73 -0.66
C SER A 494 -19.76 -7.12 -1.01
N HIS A 495 -19.22 -7.83 0.01
CA HIS A 495 -18.61 -9.16 -0.12
C HIS A 495 -17.51 -9.24 -1.20
N SER A 496 -16.71 -8.18 -1.33
CA SER A 496 -15.67 -8.06 -2.37
C SER A 496 -14.25 -8.30 -1.86
N ILE A 497 -14.08 -8.63 -0.57
CA ILE A 497 -12.74 -8.94 0.01
C ILE A 497 -12.15 -10.18 -0.66
N LEU A 498 -10.89 -10.06 -1.09
CA LEU A 498 -10.15 -11.15 -1.69
C LEU A 498 -9.46 -12.04 -0.65
N SER A 499 -9.27 -13.30 -0.97
CA SER A 499 -8.36 -14.22 -0.28
C SER A 499 -6.91 -13.91 -0.69
N PRO A 500 -5.91 -13.93 0.22
CA PRO A 500 -5.98 -14.33 1.62
C PRO A 500 -6.35 -13.22 2.61
N GLY A 501 -6.62 -11.98 2.19
CA GLY A 501 -7.06 -10.89 3.07
C GLY A 501 -8.31 -11.26 3.88
N SER A 502 -9.18 -12.13 3.34
CA SER A 502 -10.35 -12.67 4.01
C SER A 502 -10.04 -13.73 5.08
N ALA A 503 -8.82 -14.26 5.18
CA ALA A 503 -8.47 -15.26 6.20
C ALA A 503 -8.49 -14.67 7.62
N PRO A 504 -8.79 -15.48 8.67
CA PRO A 504 -8.92 -14.98 10.04
C PRO A 504 -7.66 -14.31 10.58
N ASP A 505 -6.50 -14.96 10.43
CA ASP A 505 -5.24 -14.58 11.07
C ASP A 505 -4.34 -13.71 10.17
N VAL A 506 -4.91 -13.18 9.07
CA VAL A 506 -4.25 -12.28 8.13
C VAL A 506 -4.77 -10.86 8.34
N ILE A 507 -3.87 -9.89 8.43
CA ILE A 507 -4.23 -8.46 8.53
C ILE A 507 -4.66 -7.98 7.15
N CYS A 508 -5.94 -7.69 6.98
CA CYS A 508 -6.53 -7.23 5.73
C CYS A 508 -6.51 -5.72 5.61
N VAL A 509 -5.94 -5.20 4.53
CA VAL A 509 -5.72 -3.75 4.35
C VAL A 509 -6.56 -3.20 3.21
N GLY A 510 -7.42 -2.23 3.52
CA GLY A 510 -8.13 -1.41 2.54
C GLY A 510 -7.36 -0.11 2.21
N ALA A 511 -7.80 0.55 1.14
CA ALA A 511 -7.16 1.75 0.62
C ALA A 511 -7.93 3.02 0.92
N LEU A 512 -7.24 4.06 1.37
CA LEU A 512 -7.74 5.43 1.48
C LEU A 512 -7.34 6.26 0.27
N GLY A 513 -8.22 7.15 -0.15
CA GLY A 513 -7.92 8.28 -1.00
C GLY A 513 -6.85 9.14 -0.32
N TYR A 514 -5.83 9.53 -1.08
CA TYR A 514 -4.73 10.25 -0.49
C TYR A 514 -4.37 11.51 -1.29
N ARG A 515 -4.04 11.33 -2.55
CA ARG A 515 -3.62 12.39 -3.45
C ARG A 515 -4.45 12.30 -4.74
N PRO A 516 -5.28 13.31 -5.06
CA PRO A 516 -6.07 13.27 -6.28
C PRO A 516 -5.25 13.63 -7.53
N THR A 517 -4.10 14.28 -7.37
CA THR A 517 -3.25 14.72 -8.48
C THR A 517 -1.78 14.53 -8.23
N PHE A 518 -1.01 14.35 -9.29
CA PHE A 518 0.45 14.43 -9.28
C PHE A 518 0.96 15.01 -10.61
N VAL A 519 2.20 15.49 -10.64
CA VAL A 519 2.85 15.95 -11.87
C VAL A 519 3.79 14.83 -12.35
N ASN A 520 3.62 14.38 -13.60
CA ASN A 520 4.47 13.36 -14.17
C ASN A 520 5.83 13.96 -14.63
N TYR A 521 6.76 13.10 -15.04
CA TYR A 521 8.11 13.48 -15.46
C TYR A 521 8.15 14.42 -16.68
N LYS A 522 7.06 14.54 -17.44
CA LYS A 522 6.90 15.49 -18.55
C LYS A 522 6.42 16.85 -18.10
N GLY A 523 6.13 17.05 -16.82
CA GLY A 523 5.53 18.25 -16.27
C GLY A 523 4.01 18.35 -16.46
N GLU A 524 3.34 17.26 -16.84
CA GLU A 524 1.89 17.19 -17.05
C GLU A 524 1.18 16.85 -15.75
N LEU A 525 0.15 17.63 -15.40
CA LEU A 525 -0.71 17.33 -14.25
C LEU A 525 -1.60 16.13 -14.57
N GLN A 526 -1.47 15.08 -13.78
CA GLN A 526 -2.32 13.90 -13.81
C GLN A 526 -3.39 14.03 -12.74
N TYR A 527 -4.61 13.66 -13.06
CA TYR A 527 -5.76 13.66 -12.15
C TYR A 527 -6.39 12.27 -12.11
N THR A 528 -6.72 11.80 -10.91
CA THR A 528 -7.47 10.56 -10.70
C THR A 528 -8.57 10.78 -9.67
N SER A 529 -9.74 10.19 -9.89
CA SER A 529 -10.91 10.31 -9.00
C SER A 529 -11.08 9.06 -8.12
N TRP A 530 -10.02 8.62 -7.45
CA TRP A 530 -10.05 7.40 -6.63
C TRP A 530 -10.64 7.61 -5.22
N GLY A 531 -11.15 8.77 -4.88
CA GLY A 531 -11.68 9.17 -3.58
C GLY A 531 -10.97 10.39 -3.02
N GLU A 532 -11.64 11.14 -2.15
CA GLU A 532 -11.09 12.30 -1.45
C GLU A 532 -10.10 11.86 -0.37
N LYS A 533 -9.26 12.79 0.07
CA LYS A 533 -8.23 12.51 1.08
C LYS A 533 -8.84 12.07 2.40
N GLY A 534 -8.49 10.85 2.83
CA GLY A 534 -8.94 10.27 4.10
C GLY A 534 -10.24 9.49 4.01
N GLU A 535 -10.94 9.52 2.86
CA GLU A 535 -12.08 8.66 2.58
C GLU A 535 -11.62 7.32 2.00
N ARG A 536 -12.49 6.31 2.00
CA ARG A 536 -12.21 5.04 1.32
C ARG A 536 -12.00 5.26 -0.17
N GLY A 537 -10.94 4.70 -0.72
CA GLY A 537 -10.74 4.65 -2.18
C GLY A 537 -11.91 3.96 -2.88
N SER A 538 -12.46 4.55 -3.94
CA SER A 538 -13.66 4.04 -4.62
C SER A 538 -13.52 2.58 -5.09
N TYR A 539 -12.32 2.15 -5.40
CA TYR A 539 -11.98 0.79 -5.83
C TYR A 539 -11.80 -0.20 -4.66
N SER A 540 -11.47 0.29 -3.45
CA SER A 540 -11.10 -0.56 -2.31
C SER A 540 -12.22 -1.49 -1.92
N SER A 541 -11.94 -2.79 -1.92
CA SER A 541 -12.89 -3.85 -1.58
C SER A 541 -13.44 -3.69 -0.17
N VAL A 542 -14.67 -4.13 0.03
CA VAL A 542 -15.41 -4.05 1.29
C VAL A 542 -15.98 -5.41 1.69
N GLY A 543 -16.15 -5.56 2.99
CA GLY A 543 -16.76 -6.75 3.59
C GLY A 543 -18.30 -6.79 3.48
N PRO A 544 -18.89 -7.69 4.27
CA PRO A 544 -18.22 -8.74 5.04
C PRO A 544 -17.57 -9.81 4.16
N THR A 545 -16.82 -10.74 4.76
CA THR A 545 -16.37 -11.96 4.10
C THR A 545 -17.54 -12.88 3.77
N PHE A 546 -17.34 -13.95 2.99
CA PHE A 546 -18.42 -14.89 2.63
C PHE A 546 -19.01 -15.64 3.85
N ASP A 547 -18.25 -15.76 4.92
CA ASP A 547 -18.68 -16.31 6.21
C ASP A 547 -19.16 -15.23 7.23
N GLY A 548 -19.29 -13.97 6.77
CA GLY A 548 -19.91 -12.89 7.54
C GLY A 548 -18.99 -12.13 8.50
N ARG A 549 -17.67 -12.37 8.49
CA ARG A 549 -16.71 -11.62 9.31
C ARG A 549 -16.48 -10.23 8.74
N THR A 550 -16.28 -9.27 9.64
CA THR A 550 -15.89 -7.90 9.27
C THR A 550 -14.48 -7.85 8.69
N LYS A 551 -14.34 -7.29 7.50
CA LYS A 551 -13.09 -6.94 6.82
C LYS A 551 -13.37 -5.70 5.91
N PRO A 552 -12.37 -4.88 5.55
CA PRO A 552 -10.95 -4.99 5.93
C PRO A 552 -10.75 -4.75 7.43
N ASP A 553 -9.55 -5.03 7.95
CA ASP A 553 -9.23 -4.74 9.36
C ASP A 553 -8.80 -3.29 9.56
N VAL A 554 -8.04 -2.75 8.61
CA VAL A 554 -7.44 -1.41 8.71
C VAL A 554 -7.30 -0.77 7.33
N MET A 555 -7.24 0.56 7.32
CA MET A 555 -7.06 1.35 6.12
C MET A 555 -5.70 2.07 6.14
N ALA A 556 -5.09 2.19 4.97
CA ALA A 556 -3.91 3.04 4.77
C ALA A 556 -3.98 3.78 3.41
N PRO A 557 -3.19 4.84 3.19
CA PRO A 557 -3.15 5.51 1.89
C PRO A 557 -2.86 4.56 0.74
N GLY A 558 -3.65 4.61 -0.33
CA GLY A 558 -3.54 3.73 -1.48
C GLY A 558 -3.72 4.40 -2.83
N SER A 559 -3.96 5.72 -2.89
CA SER A 559 -4.21 6.43 -4.16
C SER A 559 -3.05 7.35 -4.52
N ASN A 560 -2.48 7.15 -5.72
CA ASN A 560 -1.35 7.90 -6.26
C ASN A 560 -0.14 7.91 -5.31
N ILE A 561 0.21 6.76 -4.80
CA ILE A 561 1.38 6.56 -3.96
C ILE A 561 2.62 6.55 -4.84
N ILE A 562 3.61 7.40 -4.50
CA ILE A 562 4.85 7.49 -5.27
C ILE A 562 5.90 6.59 -4.64
N SER A 563 6.44 5.67 -5.45
CA SER A 563 7.46 4.71 -5.02
C SER A 563 8.39 4.32 -6.17
N ALA A 564 9.27 3.35 -5.91
CA ALA A 564 10.28 2.89 -6.87
C ALA A 564 9.63 2.31 -8.14
N MET A 565 10.21 2.62 -9.29
CA MET A 565 9.84 2.11 -10.60
C MET A 565 10.95 1.26 -11.17
N SER A 566 10.63 0.05 -11.62
CA SER A 566 11.62 -0.85 -12.23
C SER A 566 12.32 -0.20 -13.42
N SER A 567 13.64 -0.15 -13.39
CA SER A 567 14.46 0.34 -14.48
C SER A 567 14.41 -0.57 -15.72
N TYR A 568 14.17 -1.86 -15.52
CA TYR A 568 14.02 -2.86 -16.59
C TYR A 568 12.69 -2.68 -17.31
N TYR A 569 11.59 -2.52 -16.55
CA TYR A 569 10.29 -2.19 -17.12
C TYR A 569 10.35 -0.85 -17.89
N MET A 570 10.97 0.19 -17.31
CA MET A 570 11.12 1.48 -17.98
C MET A 570 11.83 1.36 -19.33
N GLN A 571 12.84 0.50 -19.41
CA GLN A 571 13.61 0.24 -20.63
C GLN A 571 12.81 -0.56 -21.66
N ALA A 572 12.07 -1.59 -21.21
CA ALA A 572 11.30 -2.50 -22.06
C ALA A 572 9.98 -1.85 -22.54
N GLN A 573 9.34 -1.01 -21.70
CA GLN A 573 8.01 -0.45 -21.93
C GLN A 573 7.99 1.10 -22.00
N PRO A 574 8.83 1.76 -22.84
CA PRO A 574 8.97 3.22 -22.82
C PRO A 574 7.66 3.97 -23.18
N GLY A 575 6.72 3.30 -23.83
CA GLY A 575 5.40 3.86 -24.16
C GLY A 575 4.41 3.88 -22.99
N ARG A 576 4.70 3.21 -21.86
CA ARG A 576 3.79 3.03 -20.70
C ARG A 576 4.19 3.85 -19.47
N LEU A 577 5.02 4.90 -19.63
CA LEU A 577 5.57 5.69 -18.53
C LEU A 577 4.73 6.92 -18.14
N GLY A 578 3.43 6.94 -18.42
CA GLY A 578 2.54 8.07 -18.11
C GLY A 578 2.46 8.40 -16.61
N TRP A 579 2.71 7.42 -15.75
CA TRP A 579 2.68 7.55 -14.29
C TRP A 579 4.05 7.80 -13.66
N LEU A 580 5.11 7.81 -14.46
CA LEU A 580 6.46 8.15 -14.00
C LEU A 580 6.48 9.60 -13.52
N VAL A 581 6.93 9.83 -12.28
CA VAL A 581 7.00 11.15 -11.65
C VAL A 581 8.37 11.79 -11.86
N SER A 582 9.43 11.01 -11.68
CA SER A 582 10.81 11.47 -11.90
C SER A 582 11.72 10.29 -12.16
N ALA A 583 12.89 10.57 -12.76
CA ALA A 583 13.95 9.61 -12.99
C ALA A 583 15.31 10.17 -12.56
N PHE A 584 16.26 9.30 -12.28
CA PHE A 584 17.62 9.64 -11.88
C PHE A 584 18.61 8.57 -12.36
N ASP A 585 19.85 8.98 -12.60
CA ASP A 585 20.90 8.04 -13.01
C ASP A 585 21.72 7.58 -11.79
N HIS A 586 22.04 6.28 -11.76
CA HIS A 586 22.90 5.67 -10.76
C HIS A 586 23.64 4.49 -11.40
N ASP A 587 24.98 4.41 -11.23
CA ASP A 587 25.84 3.35 -11.76
C ASP A 587 25.62 3.02 -13.26
N GLY A 588 25.33 4.05 -14.08
CA GLY A 588 25.15 3.92 -15.53
C GLY A 588 23.78 3.41 -15.97
N ARG A 589 22.80 3.29 -15.05
CA ARG A 589 21.40 2.94 -15.34
C ARG A 589 20.46 4.03 -14.84
N THR A 590 19.37 4.26 -15.58
CA THR A 590 18.33 5.20 -15.19
C THR A 590 17.24 4.47 -14.40
N TYR A 591 16.97 4.92 -13.18
CA TYR A 591 15.92 4.46 -12.28
C TYR A 591 14.82 5.49 -12.16
N GLY A 592 13.65 5.11 -11.70
CA GLY A 592 12.48 5.98 -11.64
C GLY A 592 11.68 5.90 -10.36
N TRP A 593 10.81 6.89 -10.22
CA TRP A 593 9.76 6.96 -9.23
C TRP A 593 8.43 7.14 -9.95
N SER A 594 7.48 6.25 -9.71
CA SER A 594 6.13 6.31 -10.31
C SER A 594 5.04 6.44 -9.26
N ALA A 595 3.94 7.07 -9.64
CA ALA A 595 2.71 7.01 -8.86
C ALA A 595 1.95 5.73 -9.22
N ASP A 596 1.28 5.11 -8.23
CA ASP A 596 0.38 3.99 -8.46
C ASP A 596 -0.79 4.02 -7.46
N ALA A 597 -1.87 3.25 -7.74
CA ALA A 597 -3.06 3.25 -6.91
C ALA A 597 -3.63 1.83 -6.78
N GLY A 598 -3.99 1.46 -5.56
CA GLY A 598 -4.56 0.17 -5.21
C GLY A 598 -4.44 -0.12 -3.72
N THR A 599 -5.17 -1.11 -3.24
CA THR A 599 -4.93 -1.73 -1.93
C THR A 599 -3.53 -2.36 -1.90
N SER A 600 -2.96 -2.65 -3.06
CA SER A 600 -1.57 -3.07 -3.23
C SER A 600 -0.55 -2.06 -2.69
N MET A 601 -0.87 -0.77 -2.65
CA MET A 601 0.02 0.28 -2.11
C MET A 601 -0.22 0.51 -0.62
N SER A 602 -1.45 0.28 -0.14
CA SER A 602 -1.81 0.37 1.27
C SER A 602 -1.21 -0.77 2.10
N THR A 603 -1.20 -1.97 1.55
CA THR A 603 -0.73 -3.20 2.20
C THR A 603 0.74 -3.12 2.62
N PRO A 604 1.70 -2.79 1.73
CA PRO A 604 3.09 -2.66 2.12
C PRO A 604 3.34 -1.50 3.10
N ALA A 605 2.50 -0.46 3.07
CA ALA A 605 2.58 0.59 4.08
C ALA A 605 2.26 0.05 5.48
N VAL A 606 1.19 -0.73 5.62
CA VAL A 606 0.85 -1.38 6.90
C VAL A 606 1.92 -2.39 7.30
N ALA A 607 2.42 -3.21 6.37
CA ALA A 607 3.50 -4.16 6.65
C ALA A 607 4.76 -3.45 7.17
N GLY A 608 5.16 -2.33 6.55
CA GLY A 608 6.27 -1.52 7.04
C GLY A 608 6.02 -0.94 8.44
N ILE A 609 4.81 -0.46 8.74
CA ILE A 609 4.43 0.01 10.08
C ILE A 609 4.54 -1.12 11.11
N VAL A 610 4.02 -2.31 10.77
CA VAL A 610 4.14 -3.51 11.63
C VAL A 610 5.61 -3.88 11.85
N ALA A 611 6.50 -3.70 10.85
CA ALA A 611 7.93 -3.88 11.04
C ALA A 611 8.52 -2.92 12.09
N LEU A 612 8.04 -1.67 12.15
CA LEU A 612 8.45 -0.73 13.23
C LEU A 612 7.99 -1.22 14.61
N TRP A 613 6.78 -1.77 14.69
CA TRP A 613 6.24 -2.35 15.94
C TRP A 613 6.98 -3.62 16.35
N LEU A 614 7.33 -4.49 15.39
CA LEU A 614 8.13 -5.69 15.63
C LEU A 614 9.58 -5.37 16.05
N GLN A 615 10.16 -4.25 15.60
CA GLN A 615 11.44 -3.78 16.13
C GLN A 615 11.34 -3.43 17.62
N ALA A 616 10.20 -2.91 18.07
CA ALA A 616 9.96 -2.59 19.49
C ALA A 616 9.62 -3.85 20.32
N ASN A 617 8.82 -4.75 19.77
CA ASN A 617 8.47 -6.03 20.38
C ASN A 617 8.48 -7.16 19.34
N PRO A 618 9.55 -7.96 19.26
CA PRO A 618 9.72 -8.99 18.25
C PRO A 618 8.79 -10.20 18.41
N MET A 619 7.98 -10.25 19.46
CA MET A 619 7.09 -11.38 19.78
C MET A 619 5.61 -11.06 19.56
N LEU A 620 5.27 -9.93 18.92
CA LEU A 620 3.87 -9.62 18.58
C LEU A 620 3.28 -10.75 17.71
N SER A 621 2.13 -11.24 18.10
CA SER A 621 1.29 -12.17 17.32
C SER A 621 0.34 -11.42 16.38
N PRO A 622 -0.32 -12.07 15.41
CA PRO A 622 -1.39 -11.47 14.63
C PRO A 622 -2.50 -10.85 15.50
N ASP A 623 -2.89 -11.52 16.57
CA ASP A 623 -3.90 -11.02 17.52
C ASP A 623 -3.42 -9.77 18.28
N ASP A 624 -2.13 -9.72 18.66
CA ASP A 624 -1.56 -8.51 19.28
C ASP A 624 -1.60 -7.33 18.31
N VAL A 625 -1.16 -7.54 17.05
CA VAL A 625 -1.20 -6.52 16.00
C VAL A 625 -2.64 -6.06 15.75
N MET A 626 -3.59 -6.99 15.67
CA MET A 626 -5.01 -6.67 15.52
C MET A 626 -5.52 -5.85 16.71
N GLY A 627 -5.17 -6.24 17.93
CA GLY A 627 -5.52 -5.51 19.15
C GLY A 627 -4.96 -4.08 19.17
N ILE A 628 -3.72 -3.89 18.72
CA ILE A 628 -3.11 -2.55 18.57
C ILE A 628 -3.90 -1.73 17.55
N ILE A 629 -4.18 -2.29 16.36
CA ILE A 629 -4.99 -1.64 15.31
C ILE A 629 -6.35 -1.20 15.89
N GLN A 630 -7.06 -2.07 16.61
CA GLN A 630 -8.36 -1.77 17.20
C GLN A 630 -8.33 -0.58 18.16
N ARG A 631 -7.28 -0.48 18.98
CA ARG A 631 -7.17 0.56 20.01
C ARG A 631 -6.65 1.89 19.48
N THR A 632 -5.88 1.88 18.38
CA THR A 632 -5.09 3.05 17.98
C THR A 632 -5.43 3.64 16.62
N SER A 633 -6.23 2.94 15.80
CA SER A 633 -6.65 3.47 14.50
C SER A 633 -7.51 4.72 14.64
N ARG A 634 -7.34 5.63 13.67
CA ARG A 634 -8.09 6.88 13.59
C ARG A 634 -9.36 6.70 12.76
N PRO A 635 -10.42 7.50 12.99
CA PRO A 635 -11.61 7.48 12.14
C PRO A 635 -11.27 7.66 10.65
N CYS A 636 -11.98 6.97 9.78
CA CYS A 636 -11.81 6.98 8.34
C CYS A 636 -12.91 7.83 7.71
N GLY A 637 -12.60 9.07 7.27
CA GLY A 637 -13.55 9.95 6.60
C GLY A 637 -14.88 10.10 7.34
N ASP A 638 -15.97 10.19 6.57
CA ASP A 638 -17.34 10.22 7.08
C ASP A 638 -17.90 8.82 7.42
N TYR A 639 -17.17 7.75 7.13
CA TYR A 639 -17.53 6.38 7.52
C TYR A 639 -17.23 6.20 9.00
N GLY A 640 -18.24 6.45 9.85
CA GLY A 640 -18.16 6.23 11.29
C GLY A 640 -18.15 4.74 11.66
N SER A 641 -18.20 4.46 12.97
CA SER A 641 -18.31 3.09 13.53
C SER A 641 -19.53 2.29 13.05
N GLU A 642 -20.44 2.93 12.30
CA GLU A 642 -21.68 2.30 11.80
C GLU A 642 -21.46 1.47 10.51
N THR A 643 -20.30 1.57 9.85
CA THR A 643 -19.99 0.83 8.62
C THR A 643 -18.63 0.12 8.69
N PRO A 644 -18.43 -0.80 9.66
CA PRO A 644 -17.11 -1.43 9.85
C PRO A 644 -16.64 -2.24 8.62
N ASN A 645 -17.55 -2.76 7.80
CA ASN A 645 -17.22 -3.49 6.57
C ASN A 645 -16.62 -2.61 5.47
N TYR A 646 -16.65 -1.28 5.60
CA TYR A 646 -16.08 -0.34 4.64
C TYR A 646 -14.65 0.08 4.99
N CYS A 647 -14.36 0.25 6.28
CA CYS A 647 -13.10 0.82 6.76
C CYS A 647 -12.46 0.04 7.93
N GLY A 648 -13.03 -1.08 8.35
CA GLY A 648 -12.54 -1.81 9.51
C GLY A 648 -12.51 -0.93 10.76
N TYR A 649 -11.37 -0.96 11.45
CA TYR A 649 -11.14 -0.13 12.64
C TYR A 649 -10.70 1.30 12.30
N GLY A 650 -10.51 1.64 11.02
CA GLY A 650 -10.16 2.97 10.54
C GLY A 650 -8.75 3.07 9.95
N ALA A 651 -8.24 4.31 9.85
CA ALA A 651 -6.92 4.59 9.32
C ALA A 651 -5.82 4.23 10.32
N ILE A 652 -4.81 3.50 9.88
CA ILE A 652 -3.67 3.11 10.73
C ILE A 652 -2.95 4.34 11.28
N ASP A 653 -2.53 4.26 12.57
CA ASP A 653 -1.69 5.24 13.23
C ASP A 653 -0.40 4.57 13.74
N ALA A 654 0.68 4.80 13.03
CA ALA A 654 1.97 4.14 13.32
C ALA A 654 2.51 4.55 14.68
N TYR A 655 2.41 5.85 15.05
CA TYR A 655 2.94 6.38 16.28
C TYR A 655 2.12 5.94 17.50
N ALA A 656 0.80 6.07 17.42
CA ALA A 656 -0.09 5.62 18.49
C ALA A 656 0.04 4.10 18.73
N GLY A 657 0.15 3.31 17.64
CA GLY A 657 0.40 1.88 17.75
C GLY A 657 1.75 1.56 18.38
N LEU A 658 2.81 2.30 18.06
CA LEU A 658 4.12 2.11 18.69
C LEU A 658 4.10 2.47 20.18
N LEU A 659 3.39 3.53 20.58
CA LEU A 659 3.22 3.86 22.00
C LEU A 659 2.48 2.73 22.74
N ASP A 660 1.45 2.15 22.14
CA ASP A 660 0.73 1.00 22.71
C ASP A 660 1.65 -0.22 22.89
N VAL A 661 2.47 -0.55 21.88
CA VAL A 661 3.50 -1.62 21.98
C VAL A 661 4.49 -1.38 23.11
N LEU A 662 4.89 -0.12 23.33
CA LEU A 662 5.84 0.28 24.38
C LEU A 662 5.19 0.42 25.76
N GLY A 663 3.87 0.29 25.89
CA GLY A 663 3.12 0.54 27.12
C GLY A 663 3.15 2.00 27.57
N MET A 664 3.36 2.94 26.63
CA MET A 664 3.44 4.38 26.88
C MET A 664 2.09 5.03 26.62
N SER A 665 1.62 5.89 27.54
CA SER A 665 0.39 6.65 27.30
C SER A 665 0.67 7.91 26.47
N ALA A 666 -0.25 8.24 25.55
CA ALA A 666 -0.19 9.49 24.77
C ALA A 666 -0.18 10.75 25.66
N ILE A 667 -0.64 10.64 26.91
CA ILE A 667 -0.70 11.73 27.91
C ILE A 667 0.68 12.03 28.51
N GLU A 668 1.58 11.05 28.62
CA GLU A 668 2.95 11.28 29.13
C GLU A 668 3.80 12.10 28.16
N GLY A 669 3.45 12.15 26.87
CA GLY A 669 4.05 13.02 25.87
C GLY A 669 3.55 14.47 25.88
N LEU A 670 2.44 14.79 26.57
CA LEU A 670 1.83 16.13 26.66
C LEU A 670 2.09 16.85 27.99
N SER A 671 2.79 16.23 28.94
CA SER A 671 3.16 16.87 30.20
C SER A 671 4.37 17.78 30.01
N THR A 672 4.10 19.05 30.12
CA THR A 672 4.94 20.23 30.36
C THR A 672 5.12 21.17 29.19
N THR A 673 4.12 22.00 28.96
CA THR A 673 4.24 23.46 29.09
C THR A 673 2.85 24.05 29.10
N ASN A 674 2.27 24.15 30.29
CA ASN A 674 1.22 25.12 30.55
C ASN A 674 1.92 26.42 30.95
N PRO A 675 1.91 27.50 30.16
CA PRO A 675 2.20 28.81 30.69
C PRO A 675 0.98 29.18 31.54
N GLN A 676 1.20 29.25 32.83
CA GLN A 676 0.26 29.80 33.78
C GLN A 676 -0.26 31.16 33.32
N GLY A 677 -1.55 31.29 33.41
CA GLY A 677 -2.40 32.35 33.80
C GLY A 677 -2.02 33.79 33.51
N VAL A 678 -2.93 34.50 32.90
CA VAL A 678 -3.38 35.79 33.42
C VAL A 678 -4.89 35.89 33.16
N ASP A 679 -5.59 36.40 34.17
CA ASP A 679 -7.03 36.67 34.28
C ASP A 679 -7.73 37.25 33.06
#